data_fc32e74f16ac629de55c3bac434e67b4
#
_entry.id   fc32e74f16ac629de55c3bac434e67b4
#
_cell.length_a   1.000
_cell.length_b   1.000
_cell.length_c   1.000
_cell.angle_alpha   90.00
_cell.angle_beta   90.00
_cell.angle_gamma   90.00
#
_symmetry.space_group_name_H-M   'P 1'
#
loop_
_entity.id
_entity.type
_entity.pdbx_description
1 polymer ?
#
loop_
_entity_poly.entity_id
_entity_poly.type
_entity_poly.pdbx_seq_one_letter_code
_entity_poly.pdbx_strand_id
1 'polypeptide(L)'
;MSEGAFFVPADCVICSALVWRRTEKKEENKLIITLKDGSKKEYSEPMSAYDIARDLSDGLARVACIAEVDGKTCDLRTVIDHDCNLNILTFDSDAGKHAYRHTCSHVMAEAVQNLFPEAKLAIGPSIDTGFYYDFDMPPLTREDLDKIEAEMKRIIKKGDRLEYFELPREEAIKLMEERGEPYKVELINDLPEGETISFYQQGDFIELCAGPHLMSTKPIKAFALTSSSGAYWRGDEHNKMLTRIYGTAYTKKEELNEYLEYLADIKNRDHNKLGREMDLFTTVDVIGQGLPLFMPKGTKIIQKMQRWIEDLEEYEWGYVRTRTPLMAKSTLYKISDHWYHYKDGMFLLGYDNLEDLMNAEDRSHEISGVQDLNLIENDEDSNVMALRPMTCPFQYYVYKARQKSYRDLPYRMGETSTLFRNEQAGEMHGLTRVRQFTISEGHLVMTPEQVRDEFKNCVELAKYCLTTLGLEENVTYRLSKWDPEHAEDYLGTPEEWEHNEGFIREVLNEIGLEFTEAVGEAAFYGPKLDIQAKNVYGKEDTMITIQLDTVLAERYDMYFIDKDGQKKRPYIIHRTSIGCYERTLAWLIEKYAGNLPTWLCPEQVRILPISDNVADYAEEVRKELRRNGVDVTVDKSGERIGYMVRKAQMEKVPYMLVIGAKEAEEGKVSVRSRYQGDEGVKALDEFISDICEEIRTKEIRKIEKKDEKNNNKNSKLN
;
A
#
# COMPACT_ATOMS: atom_id res chain seq x y z
N MET A 1 54.19 66.38 -8.89
CA MET A 1 54.15 67.81 -8.65
C MET A 1 52.94 68.05 -7.83
N SER A 2 53.14 68.12 -6.61
CA SER A 2 53.20 69.21 -5.61
C SER A 2 51.79 69.57 -5.17
N GLU A 3 51.41 69.21 -3.95
CA GLU A 3 51.48 70.00 -2.71
C GLU A 3 50.50 71.17 -2.74
N GLY A 4 49.70 71.43 -1.77
CA GLY A 4 50.02 71.62 -0.41
C GLY A 4 48.78 71.92 0.45
N ALA A 5 49.00 71.68 1.69
CA ALA A 5 48.20 71.95 2.85
C ALA A 5 48.07 73.48 3.15
N PHE A 6 47.09 73.87 3.97
CA PHE A 6 47.27 74.57 5.23
C PHE A 6 45.99 75.24 5.78
N PHE A 7 45.61 74.87 7.00
CA PHE A 7 45.33 75.65 8.22
C PHE A 7 44.05 76.46 8.39
N VAL A 8 43.41 76.13 9.53
CA VAL A 8 42.37 76.78 10.39
C VAL A 8 42.89 78.19 10.85
N PRO A 9 42.00 79.16 11.29
CA PRO A 9 41.37 79.11 12.58
C PRO A 9 39.95 79.73 12.70
N ALA A 10 39.27 79.26 13.60
CA ALA A 10 38.48 79.71 14.78
C ALA A 10 37.97 81.18 14.88
N ASP A 11 36.84 81.21 15.45
CA ASP A 11 36.21 82.13 16.35
C ASP A 11 35.07 83.05 15.85
N CYS A 12 33.96 82.79 16.48
CA CYS A 12 33.15 83.62 17.39
C CYS A 12 31.78 84.13 16.95
N VAL A 13 30.85 83.80 17.85
CA VAL A 13 29.75 84.62 18.45
C VAL A 13 28.36 84.57 17.85
N ILE A 14 27.54 83.87 18.59
CA ILE A 14 26.18 84.14 19.07
C ILE A 14 25.19 84.88 18.16
N CYS A 15 24.13 84.18 17.74
CA CYS A 15 22.81 84.77 17.81
C CYS A 15 21.70 83.65 17.92
N SER A 16 20.95 83.74 18.95
CA SER A 16 19.77 82.96 19.31
C SER A 16 18.71 82.98 18.22
N ALA A 17 18.27 81.80 17.80
CA ALA A 17 16.93 81.62 17.22
C ALA A 17 16.37 80.27 17.68
N LEU A 18 15.28 80.33 18.38
CA LEU A 18 14.41 79.23 18.77
C LEU A 18 14.05 78.41 17.52
N VAL A 19 14.60 77.20 17.39
CA VAL A 19 14.11 76.19 16.46
C VAL A 19 13.43 75.14 17.28
N TRP A 20 12.14 75.03 17.08
CA TRP A 20 11.30 73.93 17.54
C TRP A 20 11.95 72.61 17.16
N ARG A 21 12.41 71.85 18.14
CA ARG A 21 12.65 70.41 17.98
C ARG A 21 11.25 69.77 17.82
N ARG A 22 10.87 69.50 16.58
CA ARG A 22 9.93 68.43 16.27
C ARG A 22 10.64 67.16 16.74
N THR A 23 10.20 66.60 17.84
CA THR A 23 10.40 65.21 18.20
C THR A 23 9.68 64.41 17.11
N GLU A 24 10.40 63.93 16.12
CA GLU A 24 9.91 62.83 15.31
C GLU A 24 9.69 61.69 16.29
N LYS A 25 8.45 61.38 16.59
CA LYS A 25 8.04 60.08 17.12
C LYS A 25 8.53 59.09 16.05
N LYS A 26 9.57 58.30 16.33
CA LYS A 26 9.75 57.02 15.69
C LYS A 26 8.41 56.33 15.85
N GLU A 27 7.68 56.14 14.78
CA GLU A 27 6.63 55.12 14.74
C GLU A 27 7.34 53.81 15.06
N GLU A 28 7.13 53.29 16.23
CA GLU A 28 7.48 51.91 16.56
C GLU A 28 6.72 51.05 15.55
N ASN A 29 7.43 50.52 14.52
CA ASN A 29 6.86 49.52 13.63
C ASN A 29 6.44 48.33 14.50
N LYS A 30 5.19 48.23 14.84
CA LYS A 30 4.61 47.10 15.55
C LYS A 30 4.48 45.93 14.58
N LEU A 31 4.95 44.80 15.00
CA LEU A 31 4.80 43.52 14.33
C LEU A 31 3.34 43.05 14.43
N ILE A 32 2.69 42.79 13.30
CA ILE A 32 1.30 42.33 13.25
C ILE A 32 1.25 40.84 12.91
N ILE A 33 0.83 40.01 13.88
CA ILE A 33 0.63 38.59 13.70
C ILE A 33 -0.84 38.31 13.49
N THR A 34 -1.21 37.73 12.35
CA THR A 34 -2.54 37.23 12.04
C THR A 34 -2.67 35.79 12.42
N LEU A 35 -3.58 35.44 13.33
CA LEU A 35 -3.80 34.06 13.79
C LEU A 35 -4.77 33.31 12.86
N LYS A 36 -4.86 31.99 13.03
CA LYS A 36 -5.70 31.10 12.21
C LYS A 36 -7.20 31.49 12.20
N ASP A 37 -7.71 32.11 13.27
CA ASP A 37 -9.09 32.58 13.38
C ASP A 37 -9.30 33.96 12.75
N GLY A 38 -8.25 34.54 12.14
CA GLY A 38 -8.28 35.90 11.56
C GLY A 38 -8.05 37.02 12.57
N SER A 39 -7.93 36.74 13.87
CA SER A 39 -7.59 37.73 14.88
C SER A 39 -6.14 38.23 14.71
N LYS A 40 -5.88 39.49 15.07
CA LYS A 40 -4.56 40.12 14.94
C LYS A 40 -4.01 40.50 16.32
N LYS A 41 -2.75 40.17 16.51
CA LYS A 41 -1.96 40.57 17.68
C LYS A 41 -0.81 41.47 17.25
N GLU A 42 -0.53 42.50 18.07
CA GLU A 42 0.54 43.47 17.84
C GLU A 42 1.65 43.26 18.87
N TYR A 43 2.89 43.18 18.43
CA TYR A 43 4.06 43.05 19.28
C TYR A 43 5.05 44.20 18.95
N SER A 44 5.76 44.68 19.97
CA SER A 44 6.71 45.81 19.84
C SER A 44 8.11 45.35 19.41
N GLU A 45 8.39 44.05 19.49
CA GLU A 45 9.71 43.44 19.17
C GLU A 45 9.52 42.05 18.60
N PRO A 46 10.50 41.52 17.84
CA PRO A 46 10.50 40.14 17.37
C PRO A 46 10.38 39.14 18.52
N MET A 47 9.56 38.11 18.35
CA MET A 47 9.29 37.08 19.37
C MET A 47 9.37 35.70 18.74
N SER A 48 9.77 34.69 19.55
CA SER A 48 9.68 33.32 19.09
C SER A 48 8.21 32.86 18.97
N ALA A 49 7.93 31.94 18.04
CA ALA A 49 6.60 31.35 17.91
C ALA A 49 6.12 30.72 19.24
N TYR A 50 7.06 30.21 20.06
CA TYR A 50 6.75 29.69 21.40
C TYR A 50 6.29 30.80 22.37
N ASP A 51 6.98 31.94 22.38
CA ASP A 51 6.61 33.05 23.27
C ASP A 51 5.28 33.65 22.86
N ILE A 52 5.00 33.73 21.57
CA ILE A 52 3.66 34.12 21.06
C ILE A 52 2.61 33.09 21.49
N ALA A 53 2.88 31.77 21.38
CA ALA A 53 1.96 30.74 21.84
C ALA A 53 1.69 30.85 23.34
N ARG A 54 2.70 31.21 24.14
CA ARG A 54 2.59 31.42 25.59
C ARG A 54 1.78 32.70 25.92
N ASP A 55 1.99 33.77 25.16
CA ASP A 55 1.20 35.01 25.31
C ASP A 55 -0.28 34.78 24.97
N LEU A 56 -0.57 33.94 24.01
CA LEU A 56 -1.92 33.53 23.67
C LEU A 56 -2.56 32.68 24.78
N SER A 57 -1.85 31.66 25.26
CA SER A 57 -2.31 30.82 26.37
C SER A 57 -1.19 29.89 26.87
N ASP A 58 -0.97 29.82 28.17
CA ASP A 58 -0.12 28.80 28.80
C ASP A 58 -0.55 27.35 28.49
N GLY A 59 -1.86 27.15 28.25
CA GLY A 59 -2.42 25.88 27.84
C GLY A 59 -1.94 25.50 26.44
N LEU A 60 -2.01 26.42 25.49
CA LEU A 60 -1.55 26.24 24.11
C LEU A 60 -0.05 25.98 24.08
N ALA A 61 0.76 26.80 24.75
CA ALA A 61 2.21 26.64 24.79
C ALA A 61 2.67 25.26 25.32
N ARG A 62 1.90 24.66 26.23
CA ARG A 62 2.18 23.33 26.79
C ARG A 62 1.93 22.19 25.83
N VAL A 63 1.02 22.33 24.87
CA VAL A 63 0.65 21.29 23.89
C VAL A 63 1.15 21.59 22.48
N ALA A 64 1.71 22.78 22.25
CA ALA A 64 2.28 23.20 20.97
C ALA A 64 3.45 22.28 20.59
N CYS A 65 3.44 21.79 19.38
CA CYS A 65 4.51 20.96 18.80
C CYS A 65 5.42 21.81 17.91
N ILE A 66 4.86 22.51 16.92
CA ILE A 66 5.55 23.36 15.95
C ILE A 66 4.67 24.56 15.57
N ALA A 67 5.20 25.43 14.73
CA ALA A 67 4.45 26.54 14.14
C ALA A 67 4.38 26.41 12.61
N GLU A 68 3.41 27.12 12.04
CA GLU A 68 3.31 27.35 10.60
C GLU A 68 3.27 28.86 10.39
N VAL A 69 4.25 29.39 9.64
CA VAL A 69 4.39 30.80 9.30
C VAL A 69 4.19 30.96 7.81
N ASP A 70 3.17 31.69 7.40
CA ASP A 70 2.80 31.90 5.98
C ASP A 70 2.75 30.60 5.15
N GLY A 71 2.19 29.52 5.76
CA GLY A 71 2.02 28.21 5.14
C GLY A 71 3.25 27.32 5.18
N LYS A 72 4.36 27.75 5.79
CA LYS A 72 5.56 26.92 5.98
C LYS A 72 5.69 26.47 7.43
N THR A 73 5.87 25.17 7.63
CA THR A 73 6.13 24.61 8.97
C THR A 73 7.52 24.97 9.46
N CYS A 74 7.63 25.33 10.73
CA CYS A 74 8.88 25.70 11.38
C CYS A 74 8.86 25.34 12.87
N ASP A 75 10.03 25.35 13.46
CA ASP A 75 10.23 25.20 14.90
C ASP A 75 9.53 26.29 15.71
N LEU A 76 9.07 25.97 16.91
CA LEU A 76 8.61 26.98 17.86
C LEU A 76 9.70 27.96 18.32
N ARG A 77 10.98 27.61 18.06
CA ARG A 77 12.17 28.49 18.32
C ARG A 77 12.28 29.62 17.30
N THR A 78 11.67 29.46 16.12
CA THR A 78 11.73 30.44 15.05
C THR A 78 11.28 31.80 15.56
N VAL A 79 12.17 32.81 15.41
CA VAL A 79 11.85 34.18 15.74
C VAL A 79 11.10 34.80 14.58
N ILE A 80 9.95 35.36 14.88
CA ILE A 80 9.09 36.07 13.95
C ILE A 80 9.42 37.56 14.05
N ASP A 81 9.94 38.13 12.97
CA ASP A 81 10.44 39.51 12.88
C ASP A 81 9.73 40.36 11.83
N HIS A 82 8.68 39.81 11.21
CA HIS A 82 7.87 40.46 10.17
C HIS A 82 6.38 40.14 10.34
N ASP A 83 5.53 40.94 9.70
CA ASP A 83 4.09 40.68 9.67
C ASP A 83 3.81 39.37 8.92
N CYS A 84 3.07 38.45 9.56
CA CYS A 84 2.82 37.15 8.98
C CYS A 84 1.51 36.52 9.47
N ASN A 85 1.12 35.43 8.83
CA ASN A 85 0.09 34.52 9.32
C ASN A 85 0.76 33.42 10.17
N LEU A 86 0.33 33.29 11.40
CA LEU A 86 0.87 32.31 12.35
C LEU A 86 -0.21 31.31 12.77
N ASN A 87 0.10 30.04 12.63
CA ASN A 87 -0.70 28.94 13.16
C ASN A 87 0.15 28.09 14.11
N ILE A 88 -0.28 27.90 15.35
CA ILE A 88 0.40 27.02 16.31
C ILE A 88 -0.20 25.62 16.19
N LEU A 89 0.63 24.66 15.80
CA LEU A 89 0.25 23.29 15.52
C LEU A 89 0.51 22.40 16.73
N THR A 90 -0.50 21.61 17.09
CA THR A 90 -0.46 20.62 18.18
C THR A 90 -0.37 19.20 17.61
N PHE A 91 -0.33 18.19 18.48
CA PHE A 91 -0.35 16.77 18.07
C PHE A 91 -1.61 16.39 17.25
N ASP A 92 -2.67 17.17 17.29
CA ASP A 92 -3.89 16.88 16.51
C ASP A 92 -3.72 17.13 15.01
N SER A 93 -2.71 17.92 14.61
CA SER A 93 -2.33 18.12 13.21
C SER A 93 -1.29 17.10 12.74
N ASP A 94 -1.27 16.78 11.45
CA ASP A 94 -0.30 15.82 10.91
C ASP A 94 1.14 16.32 11.05
N ALA A 95 1.40 17.60 10.75
CA ALA A 95 2.72 18.20 10.95
C ALA A 95 3.16 18.19 12.44
N GLY A 96 2.23 18.41 13.37
CA GLY A 96 2.48 18.31 14.80
C GLY A 96 2.79 16.87 15.25
N LYS A 97 2.07 15.87 14.70
CA LYS A 97 2.37 14.44 14.92
C LYS A 97 3.76 14.09 14.39
N HIS A 98 4.10 14.56 13.19
CA HIS A 98 5.41 14.31 12.58
C HIS A 98 6.54 14.86 13.46
N ALA A 99 6.48 16.10 13.90
CA ALA A 99 7.52 16.68 14.79
C ALA A 99 7.62 15.99 16.13
N TYR A 100 6.48 15.57 16.72
CA TYR A 100 6.45 14.82 17.98
C TYR A 100 7.14 13.46 17.84
N ARG A 101 6.81 12.72 16.79
CA ARG A 101 7.38 11.39 16.48
C ARG A 101 8.84 11.49 16.04
N HIS A 102 9.18 12.53 15.29
CA HIS A 102 10.56 12.80 14.89
C HIS A 102 11.44 13.10 16.12
N THR A 103 10.93 13.88 17.09
CA THR A 103 11.65 14.08 18.36
C THR A 103 11.79 12.76 19.12
N CYS A 104 10.81 11.87 19.07
CA CYS A 104 10.88 10.55 19.69
C CYS A 104 11.92 9.64 19.02
N SER A 105 12.15 9.76 17.69
CA SER A 105 13.22 9.03 17.00
C SER A 105 14.61 9.47 17.47
N HIS A 106 14.82 10.76 17.72
CA HIS A 106 16.08 11.27 18.32
C HIS A 106 16.30 10.74 19.74
N VAL A 107 15.24 10.68 20.57
CA VAL A 107 15.31 10.05 21.89
C VAL A 107 15.69 8.57 21.79
N MET A 108 15.19 7.87 20.79
CA MET A 108 15.57 6.48 20.51
C MET A 108 17.04 6.38 20.09
N ALA A 109 17.50 7.26 19.21
CA ALA A 109 18.89 7.28 18.73
C ALA A 109 19.87 7.51 19.90
N GLU A 110 19.59 8.49 20.80
CA GLU A 110 20.36 8.70 22.04
C GLU A 110 20.35 7.46 22.91
N ALA A 111 19.20 6.81 23.09
CA ALA A 111 19.08 5.62 23.90
C ALA A 111 19.90 4.44 23.34
N VAL A 112 19.90 4.28 22.01
CA VAL A 112 20.72 3.25 21.35
C VAL A 112 22.21 3.54 21.54
N GLN A 113 22.68 4.77 21.29
CA GLN A 113 24.08 5.11 21.51
C GLN A 113 24.53 4.93 22.96
N ASN A 114 23.68 5.25 23.95
CA ASN A 114 23.98 5.06 25.36
C ASN A 114 24.16 3.58 25.72
N LEU A 115 23.39 2.68 25.10
CA LEU A 115 23.44 1.24 25.40
C LEU A 115 24.41 0.47 24.50
N PHE A 116 24.59 0.95 23.26
CA PHE A 116 25.39 0.33 22.22
C PHE A 116 26.34 1.37 21.58
N PRO A 117 27.44 1.74 22.27
CA PRO A 117 28.33 2.83 21.80
C PRO A 117 28.98 2.59 20.43
N GLU A 118 29.04 1.34 19.96
CA GLU A 118 29.57 0.98 18.64
C GLU A 118 28.56 1.16 17.50
N ALA A 119 27.26 1.36 17.81
CA ALA A 119 26.22 1.57 16.81
C ALA A 119 26.45 2.90 16.07
N LYS A 120 26.34 2.90 14.73
CA LYS A 120 26.43 4.09 13.90
C LYS A 120 25.07 4.55 13.47
N LEU A 121 24.86 5.85 13.50
CA LEU A 121 23.59 6.49 13.16
C LEU A 121 23.47 6.68 11.65
N ALA A 122 22.37 6.21 11.05
CA ALA A 122 22.08 6.50 9.66
C ALA A 122 20.96 7.55 9.53
N ILE A 123 19.70 7.15 9.38
CA ILE A 123 18.56 8.08 9.24
C ILE A 123 17.39 7.66 10.14
N GLY A 124 16.62 8.65 10.63
CA GLY A 124 15.52 8.43 11.56
C GLY A 124 14.30 9.31 11.38
N PRO A 125 13.56 9.20 10.24
CA PRO A 125 12.40 10.02 9.99
C PRO A 125 11.19 9.61 10.82
N SER A 126 10.25 10.53 10.96
CA SER A 126 8.87 10.22 11.33
C SER A 126 8.10 9.68 10.11
N ILE A 127 7.10 8.84 10.39
CA ILE A 127 6.15 8.31 9.43
C ILE A 127 4.72 8.54 9.96
N ASP A 128 3.70 8.37 9.13
CA ASP A 128 2.30 8.69 9.47
C ASP A 128 1.81 8.04 10.76
N THR A 129 2.24 6.83 11.08
CA THR A 129 1.80 6.10 12.27
C THR A 129 2.85 5.97 13.37
N GLY A 130 4.08 6.49 13.13
CA GLY A 130 5.17 6.31 14.08
C GLY A 130 6.47 6.99 13.63
N PHE A 131 7.55 6.31 13.86
CA PHE A 131 8.90 6.69 13.47
C PHE A 131 9.76 5.43 13.31
N TYR A 132 10.87 5.54 12.59
CA TYR A 132 11.92 4.54 12.63
C TYR A 132 13.29 5.20 12.71
N TYR A 133 14.31 4.38 12.97
CA TYR A 133 15.70 4.80 12.86
C TYR A 133 16.57 3.62 12.41
N ASP A 134 17.48 3.88 11.49
CA ASP A 134 18.42 2.92 10.93
C ASP A 134 19.76 3.03 11.62
N PHE A 135 20.28 1.91 12.11
CA PHE A 135 21.55 1.81 12.80
C PHE A 135 22.46 0.78 12.12
N ASP A 136 23.73 1.10 11.99
CA ASP A 136 24.73 0.09 11.68
C ASP A 136 25.13 -0.62 12.98
N MET A 137 24.45 -1.71 13.25
CA MET A 137 24.63 -2.56 14.42
C MET A 137 24.07 -3.97 14.19
N PRO A 138 24.43 -4.96 15.01
CA PRO A 138 23.83 -6.31 14.93
C PRO A 138 22.30 -6.30 15.14
N PRO A 139 21.57 -7.30 14.58
CA PRO A 139 20.14 -7.47 14.81
C PRO A 139 19.79 -7.54 16.30
N LEU A 140 18.67 -6.93 16.68
CA LEU A 140 18.19 -6.82 18.05
C LEU A 140 17.12 -7.85 18.39
N THR A 141 17.13 -8.30 19.66
CA THR A 141 16.07 -9.12 20.25
C THR A 141 14.97 -8.25 20.86
N ARG A 142 13.83 -8.85 21.23
CA ARG A 142 12.78 -8.13 21.97
C ARG A 142 13.28 -7.60 23.31
N GLU A 143 14.13 -8.35 24.01
CA GLU A 143 14.73 -7.93 25.29
C GLU A 143 15.61 -6.67 25.13
N ASP A 144 16.29 -6.53 23.98
CA ASP A 144 17.09 -5.34 23.69
C ASP A 144 16.19 -4.14 23.42
N LEU A 145 15.08 -4.31 22.70
CA LEU A 145 14.08 -3.25 22.52
C LEU A 145 13.50 -2.80 23.87
N ASP A 146 13.23 -3.71 24.80
CA ASP A 146 12.73 -3.38 26.13
C ASP A 146 13.76 -2.57 26.95
N LYS A 147 15.07 -2.86 26.80
CA LYS A 147 16.17 -2.06 27.41
C LYS A 147 16.24 -0.66 26.79
N ILE A 148 16.12 -0.56 25.45
CA ILE A 148 16.09 0.73 24.75
C ILE A 148 14.90 1.57 25.21
N GLU A 149 13.70 0.98 25.31
CA GLU A 149 12.53 1.68 25.86
C GLU A 149 12.73 2.19 27.30
N ALA A 150 13.41 1.41 28.15
CA ALA A 150 13.71 1.82 29.51
C ALA A 150 14.66 3.03 29.53
N GLU A 151 15.67 3.04 28.67
CA GLU A 151 16.61 4.16 28.52
C GLU A 151 15.92 5.39 27.93
N MET A 152 15.07 5.24 26.89
CA MET A 152 14.24 6.33 26.36
C MET A 152 13.40 6.98 27.46
N LYS A 153 12.77 6.19 28.34
CA LYS A 153 12.01 6.71 29.50
C LYS A 153 12.89 7.52 30.43
N ARG A 154 14.17 7.12 30.63
CA ARG A 154 15.15 7.85 31.45
C ARG A 154 15.49 9.21 30.80
N ILE A 155 15.75 9.24 29.50
CA ILE A 155 16.05 10.44 28.74
C ILE A 155 14.86 11.42 28.78
N ILE A 156 13.66 10.94 28.50
CA ILE A 156 12.43 11.77 28.52
C ILE A 156 12.21 12.36 29.93
N LYS A 157 12.45 11.58 30.99
CA LYS A 157 12.30 12.05 32.36
C LYS A 157 13.29 13.17 32.71
N LYS A 158 14.49 13.18 32.13
CA LYS A 158 15.49 14.25 32.26
C LYS A 158 14.93 15.56 31.66
N GLY A 159 14.21 15.47 30.55
CA GLY A 159 13.50 16.59 29.96
C GLY A 159 14.40 17.61 29.27
N ASP A 160 15.47 17.15 28.63
CA ASP A 160 16.45 17.99 27.96
C ASP A 160 15.80 18.85 26.89
N ARG A 161 16.30 20.07 26.74
CA ARG A 161 15.93 20.96 25.62
C ARG A 161 16.64 20.46 24.38
N LEU A 162 15.98 20.62 23.24
CA LEU A 162 16.61 20.45 21.94
C LEU A 162 17.09 21.82 21.48
N GLU A 163 18.36 21.97 21.22
CA GLU A 163 18.98 23.21 20.75
C GLU A 163 19.31 23.07 19.28
N TYR A 164 18.87 24.01 18.46
CA TYR A 164 19.14 24.08 17.03
C TYR A 164 20.41 24.91 16.78
N PHE A 165 21.29 24.44 15.91
CA PHE A 165 22.43 25.21 15.42
C PHE A 165 22.82 24.79 14.00
N GLU A 166 23.54 25.65 13.33
CA GLU A 166 24.03 25.45 11.95
C GLU A 166 25.55 25.51 11.94
N LEU A 167 26.15 24.71 11.06
CA LEU A 167 27.60 24.71 10.83
C LEU A 167 27.90 24.83 9.33
N PRO A 168 29.02 25.48 8.98
CA PRO A 168 29.62 25.37 7.64
C PRO A 168 29.94 23.90 7.32
N ARG A 169 29.86 23.49 6.06
CA ARG A 169 30.05 22.10 5.60
C ARG A 169 31.32 21.47 6.16
N GLU A 170 32.47 22.14 6.11
CA GLU A 170 33.72 21.60 6.61
C GLU A 170 33.70 21.32 8.12
N GLU A 171 33.07 22.22 8.90
CA GLU A 171 32.92 22.05 10.35
C GLU A 171 31.92 20.97 10.67
N ALA A 172 30.84 20.85 9.90
CA ALA A 172 29.84 19.80 10.04
C ALA A 172 30.43 18.41 9.77
N ILE A 173 31.21 18.25 8.71
CA ILE A 173 31.91 16.99 8.40
C ILE A 173 32.87 16.64 9.53
N LYS A 174 33.70 17.59 9.96
CA LYS A 174 34.67 17.39 11.04
C LYS A 174 33.98 16.95 12.35
N LEU A 175 32.85 17.58 12.70
CA LEU A 175 32.07 17.21 13.89
C LEU A 175 31.59 15.76 13.80
N MET A 176 31.09 15.31 12.63
CA MET A 176 30.58 13.94 12.45
C MET A 176 31.71 12.92 12.37
N GLU A 177 32.88 13.29 11.80
CA GLU A 177 34.09 12.45 11.82
C GLU A 177 34.61 12.25 13.25
N GLU A 178 34.70 13.32 14.06
CA GLU A 178 35.12 13.25 15.47
C GLU A 178 34.16 12.39 16.32
N ARG A 179 32.88 12.36 15.97
CA ARG A 179 31.87 11.49 16.60
C ARG A 179 31.84 10.07 16.02
N GLY A 180 32.56 9.82 14.92
CA GLY A 180 32.64 8.52 14.26
C GLY A 180 31.33 8.10 13.56
N GLU A 181 30.61 9.06 12.97
CA GLU A 181 29.30 8.84 12.28
C GLU A 181 29.45 8.89 10.76
N PRO A 182 29.94 7.81 10.11
CA PRO A 182 30.28 7.82 8.68
C PRO A 182 29.07 8.07 7.78
N TYR A 183 27.89 7.57 8.11
CA TYR A 183 26.67 7.79 7.32
C TYR A 183 26.24 9.26 7.34
N LYS A 184 26.49 9.98 8.45
CA LYS A 184 26.20 11.42 8.53
C LYS A 184 27.16 12.22 7.68
N VAL A 185 28.44 11.83 7.63
CA VAL A 185 29.44 12.43 6.72
C VAL A 185 29.02 12.23 5.26
N GLU A 186 28.58 11.02 4.90
CA GLU A 186 28.07 10.74 3.55
C GLU A 186 26.86 11.61 3.20
N LEU A 187 25.86 11.70 4.10
CA LEU A 187 24.68 12.55 3.90
C LEU A 187 25.04 14.04 3.72
N ILE A 188 25.99 14.56 4.51
CA ILE A 188 26.45 15.96 4.35
C ILE A 188 27.09 16.17 2.98
N ASN A 189 27.88 15.21 2.49
CA ASN A 189 28.54 15.30 1.18
C ASN A 189 27.55 15.30 0.02
N ASP A 190 26.41 14.64 0.17
CA ASP A 190 25.36 14.57 -0.85
C ASP A 190 24.49 15.84 -0.94
N LEU A 191 24.50 16.68 0.10
CA LEU A 191 23.72 17.92 0.06
C LEU A 191 24.26 18.86 -1.02
N PRO A 192 23.40 19.59 -1.76
CA PRO A 192 23.84 20.59 -2.74
C PRO A 192 24.76 21.66 -2.16
N GLU A 193 25.62 22.26 -2.99
CA GLU A 193 26.44 23.37 -2.55
C GLU A 193 25.59 24.58 -2.16
N GLY A 194 25.89 25.15 -0.98
CA GLY A 194 25.17 26.32 -0.45
C GLY A 194 23.94 25.98 0.39
N GLU A 195 23.59 24.68 0.55
CA GLU A 195 22.53 24.28 1.47
C GLU A 195 22.98 24.39 2.92
N THR A 196 22.04 24.82 3.78
CA THR A 196 22.27 24.96 5.23
C THR A 196 22.39 23.60 5.89
N ILE A 197 23.48 23.37 6.63
CA ILE A 197 23.69 22.14 7.37
C ILE A 197 23.36 22.37 8.84
N SER A 198 22.26 21.79 9.27
CA SER A 198 21.69 22.01 10.58
C SER A 198 21.77 20.77 11.49
N PHE A 199 21.81 21.05 12.76
CA PHE A 199 21.91 20.05 13.84
C PHE A 199 20.94 20.37 14.96
N TYR A 200 20.54 19.30 15.66
CA TYR A 200 19.85 19.40 16.95
C TYR A 200 20.68 18.74 18.03
N GLN A 201 20.89 19.47 19.12
CA GLN A 201 21.58 18.98 20.30
C GLN A 201 20.59 18.73 21.44
N GLN A 202 20.64 17.55 22.03
CA GLN A 202 19.84 17.10 23.17
C GLN A 202 20.80 16.61 24.26
N GLY A 203 21.13 17.49 25.22
CA GLY A 203 22.19 17.19 26.19
C GLY A 203 23.55 17.01 25.49
N ASP A 204 24.15 15.81 25.63
CA ASP A 204 25.42 15.46 24.97
C ASP A 204 25.21 14.81 23.58
N PHE A 205 23.97 14.45 23.24
CA PHE A 205 23.60 13.87 21.95
C PHE A 205 23.44 14.98 20.88
N ILE A 206 24.08 14.79 19.73
CA ILE A 206 23.99 15.72 18.58
C ILE A 206 23.63 14.92 17.35
N GLU A 207 22.64 15.42 16.61
CA GLU A 207 22.09 14.77 15.41
C GLU A 207 22.08 15.75 14.24
N LEU A 208 22.54 15.28 13.05
CA LEU A 208 22.37 15.97 11.77
C LEU A 208 20.89 15.88 11.36
N CYS A 209 20.19 17.02 11.33
CA CYS A 209 18.75 17.02 11.07
C CYS A 209 18.24 18.40 10.66
N ALA A 210 17.31 18.42 9.68
CA ALA A 210 16.65 19.65 9.25
C ALA A 210 15.43 20.03 10.13
N GLY A 211 14.97 19.16 11.00
CA GLY A 211 13.79 19.39 11.85
C GLY A 211 12.46 19.34 11.09
N PRO A 212 11.38 19.98 11.59
CA PRO A 212 11.29 20.62 12.92
C PRO A 212 11.13 19.62 14.09
N HIS A 213 11.43 20.06 15.30
CA HIS A 213 11.35 19.28 16.51
C HIS A 213 10.59 19.98 17.65
N LEU A 214 10.19 19.21 18.66
CA LEU A 214 9.68 19.75 19.92
C LEU A 214 10.75 20.61 20.62
N MET A 215 10.33 21.53 21.52
CA MET A 215 11.24 22.35 22.32
C MET A 215 12.07 21.54 23.31
N SER A 216 11.55 20.38 23.75
CA SER A 216 12.23 19.48 24.70
C SER A 216 11.63 18.07 24.58
N THR A 217 12.28 17.09 25.21
CA THR A 217 11.78 15.70 25.28
C THR A 217 10.60 15.51 26.24
N LYS A 218 10.38 16.45 27.16
CA LYS A 218 9.39 16.36 28.26
C LYS A 218 7.91 16.17 27.81
N PRO A 219 7.44 16.70 26.68
CA PRO A 219 6.08 16.46 26.19
C PRO A 219 5.79 15.02 25.79
N ILE A 220 6.81 14.20 25.50
CA ILE A 220 6.63 12.80 25.08
C ILE A 220 6.16 11.99 26.29
N LYS A 221 4.92 11.45 26.24
CA LYS A 221 4.30 10.76 27.38
C LYS A 221 4.10 9.28 27.17
N ALA A 222 3.69 8.89 25.97
CA ALA A 222 3.35 7.51 25.65
C ALA A 222 4.04 7.11 24.35
N PHE A 223 4.89 6.10 24.39
CA PHE A 223 5.58 5.56 23.22
C PHE A 223 5.85 4.06 23.43
N ALA A 224 6.08 3.36 22.33
CA ALA A 224 6.49 1.96 22.32
C ALA A 224 7.37 1.68 21.10
N LEU A 225 8.35 0.80 21.25
CA LEU A 225 9.08 0.21 20.13
C LEU A 225 8.32 -1.03 19.64
N THR A 226 7.95 -1.04 18.37
CA THR A 226 7.03 -2.03 17.82
C THR A 226 7.74 -3.23 17.21
N SER A 227 8.87 -3.02 16.52
CA SER A 227 9.64 -4.08 15.86
C SER A 227 11.07 -3.64 15.53
N SER A 228 11.90 -4.62 15.17
CA SER A 228 13.20 -4.43 14.53
C SER A 228 13.29 -5.31 13.29
N SER A 229 13.90 -4.82 12.20
CA SER A 229 14.13 -5.54 10.96
C SER A 229 15.43 -5.10 10.29
N GLY A 230 15.92 -5.89 9.32
CA GLY A 230 16.96 -5.44 8.41
C GLY A 230 16.41 -4.42 7.39
N ALA A 231 17.24 -3.46 6.99
CA ALA A 231 16.96 -2.54 5.90
C ALA A 231 18.28 -2.20 5.19
N TYR A 232 18.30 -2.26 3.87
CA TYR A 232 19.49 -1.87 3.10
C TYR A 232 19.67 -0.34 3.14
N TRP A 233 20.92 0.10 3.30
CA TRP A 233 21.25 1.52 3.21
C TRP A 233 20.78 2.10 1.88
N ARG A 234 20.00 3.17 1.91
CA ARG A 234 19.37 3.83 0.75
C ARG A 234 18.44 2.93 -0.07
N GLY A 235 17.99 1.81 0.50
CA GLY A 235 17.08 0.89 -0.19
C GLY A 235 17.72 0.02 -1.28
N ASP A 236 19.04 0.10 -1.48
CA ASP A 236 19.78 -0.67 -2.46
C ASP A 236 20.33 -1.96 -1.83
N GLU A 237 19.97 -3.11 -2.39
CA GLU A 237 20.39 -4.44 -1.90
C GLU A 237 21.91 -4.70 -2.01
N HIS A 238 22.64 -3.91 -2.80
CA HIS A 238 24.09 -3.97 -2.91
C HIS A 238 24.80 -3.24 -1.76
N ASN A 239 24.07 -2.38 -1.03
CA ASN A 239 24.59 -1.68 0.12
C ASN A 239 24.49 -2.51 1.40
N LYS A 240 25.16 -2.02 2.46
CA LYS A 240 25.16 -2.67 3.78
C LYS A 240 23.74 -2.76 4.34
N MET A 241 23.40 -3.94 4.88
CA MET A 241 22.17 -4.13 5.63
C MET A 241 22.33 -3.53 7.03
N LEU A 242 21.46 -2.58 7.37
CA LEU A 242 21.36 -1.90 8.65
C LEU A 242 20.26 -2.52 9.52
N THR A 243 20.29 -2.26 10.80
CA THR A 243 19.21 -2.62 11.73
C THR A 243 18.26 -1.45 11.89
N ARG A 244 17.02 -1.59 11.40
CA ARG A 244 15.95 -0.61 11.53
C ARG A 244 15.09 -0.93 12.74
N ILE A 245 14.88 0.08 13.60
CA ILE A 245 14.00 -0.02 14.77
C ILE A 245 12.78 0.85 14.52
N TYR A 246 11.58 0.26 14.64
CA TYR A 246 10.31 0.98 14.53
C TYR A 246 9.73 1.31 15.89
N GLY A 247 9.13 2.48 15.99
CA GLY A 247 8.42 2.92 17.19
C GLY A 247 7.21 3.79 16.84
N THR A 248 6.38 4.01 17.86
CA THR A 248 5.26 4.95 17.77
C THR A 248 5.15 5.78 19.03
N ALA A 249 4.54 6.97 18.93
CA ALA A 249 4.36 7.86 20.07
C ALA A 249 3.02 8.59 19.99
N TYR A 250 2.41 8.77 21.17
CA TYR A 250 1.12 9.43 21.39
C TYR A 250 1.18 10.34 22.60
N THR A 251 0.22 11.27 22.70
CA THR A 251 0.11 12.16 23.87
C THR A 251 -0.56 11.49 25.06
N LYS A 252 -1.33 10.41 24.84
CA LYS A 252 -2.06 9.66 25.87
C LYS A 252 -1.73 8.16 25.79
N LYS A 253 -1.69 7.53 26.95
CA LYS A 253 -1.41 6.10 27.06
C LYS A 253 -2.55 5.24 26.51
N GLU A 254 -3.77 5.71 26.63
CA GLU A 254 -4.96 5.06 26.12
C GLU A 254 -4.89 4.92 24.59
N GLU A 255 -4.57 6.01 23.89
CA GLU A 255 -4.39 6.04 22.41
C GLU A 255 -3.24 5.10 21.97
N LEU A 256 -2.14 5.08 22.72
CA LEU A 256 -1.05 4.14 22.45
C LEU A 256 -1.51 2.69 22.61
N ASN A 257 -2.24 2.37 23.68
CA ASN A 257 -2.71 1.00 23.93
C ASN A 257 -3.69 0.56 22.81
N GLU A 258 -4.63 1.41 22.42
CA GLU A 258 -5.56 1.14 21.31
C GLU A 258 -4.79 0.85 20.00
N TYR A 259 -3.75 1.62 19.74
CA TYR A 259 -2.91 1.39 18.56
C TYR A 259 -2.10 0.08 18.66
N LEU A 260 -1.57 -0.25 19.83
CA LEU A 260 -0.84 -1.52 20.02
C LEU A 260 -1.78 -2.74 19.92
N GLU A 261 -3.01 -2.65 20.40
CA GLU A 261 -4.04 -3.67 20.22
C GLU A 261 -4.41 -3.81 18.72
N TYR A 262 -4.55 -2.70 18.01
CA TYR A 262 -4.74 -2.69 16.57
C TYR A 262 -3.58 -3.37 15.82
N LEU A 263 -2.32 -3.06 16.16
CA LEU A 263 -1.14 -3.73 15.56
C LEU A 263 -1.12 -5.25 15.86
N ALA A 264 -1.52 -5.63 17.07
CA ALA A 264 -1.61 -7.05 17.42
C ALA A 264 -2.71 -7.77 16.63
N ASP A 265 -3.87 -7.14 16.43
CA ASP A 265 -4.94 -7.67 15.59
C ASP A 265 -4.49 -7.82 14.13
N ILE A 266 -3.86 -6.79 13.55
CA ILE A 266 -3.26 -6.83 12.20
C ILE A 266 -2.31 -8.02 12.06
N LYS A 267 -1.36 -8.16 12.98
CA LYS A 267 -0.38 -9.26 12.97
C LYS A 267 -1.04 -10.63 13.06
N ASN A 268 -2.19 -10.73 13.73
CA ASN A 268 -2.97 -11.95 13.82
C ASN A 268 -3.79 -12.21 12.55
N ARG A 269 -4.05 -11.19 11.73
CA ARG A 269 -4.77 -11.30 10.44
C ARG A 269 -3.84 -11.49 9.25
N ASP A 270 -2.53 -11.32 9.42
CA ASP A 270 -1.54 -11.45 8.35
C ASP A 270 -1.75 -12.74 7.54
N HIS A 271 -1.89 -12.58 6.20
CA HIS A 271 -2.21 -13.69 5.31
C HIS A 271 -1.11 -14.75 5.24
N ASN A 272 0.17 -14.37 5.46
CA ASN A 272 1.27 -15.32 5.49
C ASN A 272 1.21 -16.22 6.72
N LYS A 273 0.82 -15.65 7.87
CA LYS A 273 0.62 -16.38 9.12
C LYS A 273 -0.59 -17.31 9.00
N LEU A 274 -1.75 -16.73 8.71
CA LEU A 274 -3.01 -17.49 8.63
C LEU A 274 -2.99 -18.52 7.49
N GLY A 275 -2.39 -18.16 6.35
CA GLY A 275 -2.28 -19.06 5.21
C GLY A 275 -1.49 -20.33 5.53
N ARG A 276 -0.41 -20.23 6.31
CA ARG A 276 0.35 -21.38 6.83
C ARG A 276 -0.39 -22.14 7.90
N GLU A 277 -0.98 -21.46 8.88
CA GLU A 277 -1.76 -22.08 9.98
C GLU A 277 -2.99 -22.84 9.46
N MET A 278 -3.63 -22.35 8.39
CA MET A 278 -4.79 -22.96 7.75
C MET A 278 -4.44 -23.97 6.65
N ASP A 279 -3.15 -24.17 6.38
CA ASP A 279 -2.66 -25.08 5.33
C ASP A 279 -3.17 -24.70 3.92
N LEU A 280 -3.07 -23.39 3.58
CA LEU A 280 -3.53 -22.87 2.31
C LEU A 280 -2.40 -22.79 1.27
N PHE A 281 -1.23 -22.33 1.68
CA PHE A 281 -0.05 -22.23 0.83
C PHE A 281 1.23 -22.26 1.66
N THR A 282 2.36 -22.52 0.97
CA THR A 282 3.71 -22.47 1.54
C THR A 282 4.70 -21.97 0.49
N THR A 283 5.89 -21.61 0.92
CA THR A 283 7.04 -21.28 0.07
C THR A 283 8.19 -22.21 0.40
N VAL A 284 8.97 -22.60 -0.61
CA VAL A 284 10.11 -23.52 -0.47
C VAL A 284 11.30 -22.94 -1.23
N ASP A 285 12.43 -22.76 -0.56
CA ASP A 285 13.61 -22.07 -1.11
C ASP A 285 14.14 -22.71 -2.40
N VAL A 286 14.10 -24.04 -2.53
CA VAL A 286 14.55 -24.72 -3.74
C VAL A 286 13.68 -24.44 -4.98
N ILE A 287 12.43 -23.95 -4.76
CA ILE A 287 11.54 -23.54 -5.86
C ILE A 287 11.80 -22.07 -6.20
N GLY A 288 12.11 -21.27 -5.20
CA GLY A 288 12.45 -19.86 -5.34
C GLY A 288 11.44 -18.91 -4.70
N GLN A 289 11.90 -17.69 -4.44
CA GLN A 289 11.08 -16.64 -3.87
C GLN A 289 10.02 -16.15 -4.87
N GLY A 290 8.87 -15.74 -4.37
CA GLY A 290 7.75 -15.27 -5.20
C GLY A 290 7.03 -16.37 -6.00
N LEU A 291 7.28 -17.64 -5.68
CA LEU A 291 6.65 -18.82 -6.30
C LEU A 291 5.92 -19.67 -5.24
N PRO A 292 4.76 -19.23 -4.74
CA PRO A 292 4.03 -19.92 -3.70
C PRO A 292 3.48 -21.26 -4.19
N LEU A 293 3.57 -22.29 -3.34
CA LEU A 293 2.91 -23.58 -3.52
C LEU A 293 1.53 -23.55 -2.84
N PHE A 294 0.48 -23.67 -3.62
CA PHE A 294 -0.86 -23.82 -3.06
C PHE A 294 -1.10 -25.24 -2.58
N MET A 295 -1.46 -25.37 -1.30
CA MET A 295 -1.88 -26.61 -0.71
C MET A 295 -3.31 -26.97 -1.17
N PRO A 296 -3.80 -28.21 -0.97
CA PRO A 296 -5.12 -28.61 -1.46
C PRO A 296 -6.28 -27.69 -1.04
N LYS A 297 -6.24 -27.17 0.19
CA LYS A 297 -7.26 -26.22 0.69
C LYS A 297 -7.19 -24.88 -0.05
N GLY A 298 -6.00 -24.31 -0.22
CA GLY A 298 -5.80 -23.05 -0.95
C GLY A 298 -6.15 -23.18 -2.42
N THR A 299 -5.71 -24.27 -3.07
CA THR A 299 -6.07 -24.59 -4.47
C THR A 299 -7.59 -24.62 -4.64
N LYS A 300 -8.33 -25.22 -3.70
CA LYS A 300 -9.78 -25.27 -3.77
C LYS A 300 -10.45 -23.90 -3.71
N ILE A 301 -9.92 -22.98 -2.88
CA ILE A 301 -10.43 -21.61 -2.79
C ILE A 301 -10.21 -20.88 -4.13
N ILE A 302 -9.00 -20.96 -4.69
CA ILE A 302 -8.67 -20.37 -5.99
C ILE A 302 -9.61 -20.93 -7.08
N GLN A 303 -9.81 -22.23 -7.14
CA GLN A 303 -10.71 -22.86 -8.12
C GLN A 303 -12.16 -22.39 -7.98
N LYS A 304 -12.66 -22.17 -6.75
CA LYS A 304 -14.01 -21.64 -6.52
C LYS A 304 -14.14 -20.21 -7.06
N MET A 305 -13.16 -19.36 -6.81
CA MET A 305 -13.14 -18.01 -7.38
C MET A 305 -13.04 -18.04 -8.90
N GLN A 306 -12.18 -18.86 -9.48
CA GLN A 306 -12.03 -18.99 -10.94
C GLN A 306 -13.34 -19.41 -11.61
N ARG A 307 -13.97 -20.49 -11.14
CA ARG A 307 -15.24 -20.97 -11.70
C ARG A 307 -16.33 -19.89 -11.61
N TRP A 308 -16.43 -19.23 -10.45
CA TRP A 308 -17.41 -18.16 -10.28
C TRP A 308 -17.20 -17.03 -11.29
N ILE A 309 -15.96 -16.55 -11.44
CA ILE A 309 -15.66 -15.45 -12.37
C ILE A 309 -15.84 -15.88 -13.84
N GLU A 310 -15.42 -17.10 -14.18
CA GLU A 310 -15.61 -17.66 -15.53
C GLU A 310 -17.09 -17.76 -15.89
N ASP A 311 -17.91 -18.31 -15.03
CA ASP A 311 -19.36 -18.42 -15.21
C ASP A 311 -20.02 -17.04 -15.28
N LEU A 312 -19.64 -16.12 -14.40
CA LEU A 312 -20.15 -14.75 -14.36
C LEU A 312 -19.84 -14.00 -15.68
N GLU A 313 -18.61 -14.03 -16.12
CA GLU A 313 -18.18 -13.36 -17.35
C GLU A 313 -18.88 -13.95 -18.59
N GLU A 314 -18.94 -15.27 -18.70
CA GLU A 314 -19.51 -15.94 -19.86
C GLU A 314 -21.03 -15.80 -19.95
N TYR A 315 -21.75 -16.13 -18.85
CA TYR A 315 -23.20 -16.25 -18.90
C TYR A 315 -23.94 -14.96 -18.55
N GLU A 316 -23.37 -14.09 -17.72
CA GLU A 316 -24.05 -12.88 -17.27
C GLU A 316 -23.57 -11.63 -18.04
N TRP A 317 -22.27 -11.57 -18.40
CA TRP A 317 -21.65 -10.40 -18.99
C TRP A 317 -21.27 -10.57 -20.48
N GLY A 318 -21.51 -11.76 -21.06
CA GLY A 318 -21.39 -12.04 -22.50
C GLY A 318 -19.94 -12.04 -23.01
N TYR A 319 -18.98 -12.46 -22.20
CA TYR A 319 -17.60 -12.65 -22.65
C TYR A 319 -17.43 -14.01 -23.32
N VAL A 320 -16.58 -14.06 -24.34
CA VAL A 320 -16.10 -15.31 -24.95
C VAL A 320 -14.79 -15.73 -24.30
N ARG A 321 -14.70 -17.00 -23.92
CA ARG A 321 -13.47 -17.52 -23.25
C ARG A 321 -12.39 -17.80 -24.27
N THR A 322 -11.17 -17.36 -23.97
CA THR A 322 -9.96 -17.67 -24.74
C THR A 322 -8.95 -18.42 -23.89
N ARG A 323 -8.01 -19.06 -24.55
CA ARG A 323 -6.83 -19.67 -23.93
C ARG A 323 -5.65 -19.51 -24.84
N THR A 324 -4.65 -18.78 -24.38
CA THR A 324 -3.48 -18.41 -25.17
C THR A 324 -2.18 -19.00 -24.59
N PRO A 325 -1.09 -19.10 -25.38
CA PRO A 325 0.18 -19.63 -24.89
C PRO A 325 0.80 -18.83 -23.74
N LEU A 326 1.62 -19.50 -22.94
CA LEU A 326 2.31 -18.88 -21.80
C LEU A 326 3.60 -18.15 -22.20
N MET A 327 4.06 -18.32 -23.45
CA MET A 327 5.29 -17.71 -23.96
C MET A 327 5.12 -17.34 -25.43
N ALA A 328 5.91 -16.38 -25.89
CA ALA A 328 6.00 -15.99 -27.29
C ALA A 328 7.41 -15.51 -27.63
N LYS A 329 7.67 -15.36 -28.93
CA LYS A 329 8.88 -14.69 -29.43
C LYS A 329 8.91 -13.24 -28.97
N SER A 330 10.10 -12.69 -28.75
CA SER A 330 10.34 -11.26 -28.43
C SER A 330 9.62 -10.32 -29.41
N THR A 331 9.53 -10.68 -30.68
CA THR A 331 8.82 -9.93 -31.72
C THR A 331 7.38 -9.54 -31.33
N LEU A 332 6.64 -10.44 -30.64
CA LEU A 332 5.29 -10.12 -30.15
C LEU A 332 5.26 -8.91 -29.22
N TYR A 333 6.24 -8.84 -28.32
CA TYR A 333 6.35 -7.79 -27.31
C TYR A 333 7.02 -6.51 -27.87
N LYS A 334 7.83 -6.62 -28.92
CA LYS A 334 8.37 -5.48 -29.68
C LYS A 334 7.27 -4.74 -30.43
N ILE A 335 6.33 -5.45 -31.06
CA ILE A 335 5.15 -4.84 -31.73
C ILE A 335 4.33 -4.01 -30.74
N SER A 336 4.12 -4.49 -29.52
CA SER A 336 3.36 -3.78 -28.48
C SER A 336 4.15 -2.76 -27.69
N ASP A 337 5.45 -2.60 -27.95
CA ASP A 337 6.40 -1.76 -27.21
C ASP A 337 6.75 -2.24 -25.78
N HIS A 338 6.10 -3.26 -25.29
CA HIS A 338 6.40 -3.81 -23.96
C HIS A 338 7.86 -4.26 -23.82
N TRP A 339 8.50 -4.68 -24.91
CA TRP A 339 9.91 -5.06 -24.90
C TRP A 339 10.83 -3.91 -24.45
N TYR A 340 10.53 -2.70 -24.83
CA TYR A 340 11.36 -1.52 -24.56
C TYR A 340 11.03 -0.88 -23.22
N HIS A 341 9.78 -0.94 -22.78
CA HIS A 341 9.34 -0.33 -21.53
C HIS A 341 9.30 -1.28 -20.34
N TYR A 342 9.37 -2.63 -20.56
CA TYR A 342 9.13 -3.61 -19.50
C TYR A 342 10.04 -4.84 -19.55
N LYS A 343 11.14 -4.80 -20.32
CA LYS A 343 12.05 -5.95 -20.52
C LYS A 343 12.62 -6.50 -19.21
N ASP A 344 13.02 -5.63 -18.28
CA ASP A 344 13.60 -5.99 -16.98
C ASP A 344 12.61 -6.79 -16.10
N GLY A 345 11.31 -6.53 -16.27
CA GLY A 345 10.22 -7.26 -15.63
C GLY A 345 9.86 -8.58 -16.30
N MET A 346 10.58 -9.03 -17.35
CA MET A 346 10.26 -10.23 -18.11
C MET A 346 11.24 -11.38 -17.83
N PHE A 347 10.73 -12.63 -17.84
CA PHE A 347 11.57 -13.81 -17.88
C PHE A 347 11.89 -14.18 -19.33
N LEU A 348 13.16 -14.08 -19.71
CA LEU A 348 13.64 -14.34 -21.06
C LEU A 348 14.18 -15.77 -21.18
N LEU A 349 13.96 -16.40 -22.33
CA LEU A 349 14.34 -17.76 -22.65
C LEU A 349 15.06 -17.77 -24.01
N GLY A 350 16.12 -18.60 -24.14
CA GLY A 350 16.78 -18.80 -25.43
C GLY A 350 18.15 -18.15 -25.57
N TYR A 351 18.69 -17.56 -24.51
CA TYR A 351 20.10 -17.16 -24.46
C TYR A 351 20.96 -18.31 -23.92
N ASP A 352 22.07 -18.61 -24.61
CA ASP A 352 22.99 -19.68 -24.21
C ASP A 352 23.87 -19.27 -23.02
N ASN A 353 24.08 -17.97 -22.81
CA ASN A 353 24.89 -17.44 -21.71
C ASN A 353 24.48 -15.98 -21.33
N LEU A 354 25.01 -15.51 -20.20
CA LEU A 354 24.72 -14.18 -19.67
C LEU A 354 25.29 -13.05 -20.57
N GLU A 355 26.38 -13.30 -21.27
CA GLU A 355 27.04 -12.31 -22.15
C GLU A 355 26.15 -12.00 -23.37
N ASP A 356 25.49 -13.02 -23.94
CA ASP A 356 24.53 -12.83 -25.03
C ASP A 356 23.31 -12.02 -24.57
N LEU A 357 22.86 -12.25 -23.34
CA LEU A 357 21.76 -11.46 -22.73
C LEU A 357 22.15 -9.99 -22.57
N MET A 358 23.34 -9.70 -22.03
CA MET A 358 23.82 -8.33 -21.83
C MET A 358 24.04 -7.59 -23.15
N ASN A 359 24.56 -8.28 -24.16
CA ASN A 359 24.76 -7.70 -25.49
C ASN A 359 23.42 -7.41 -26.20
N ALA A 360 22.34 -8.11 -25.87
CA ALA A 360 21.01 -7.83 -26.38
C ALA A 360 20.37 -6.57 -25.78
N GLU A 361 20.75 -6.18 -24.55
CA GLU A 361 20.31 -4.94 -23.92
C GLU A 361 20.79 -3.67 -24.66
N ASP A 362 22.06 -3.64 -25.06
CA ASP A 362 22.65 -2.47 -25.73
C ASP A 362 22.01 -2.16 -27.09
N ARG A 363 21.41 -3.16 -27.76
CA ARG A 363 20.81 -2.98 -29.10
C ARG A 363 19.33 -2.62 -29.07
N SER A 364 18.64 -2.83 -27.94
CA SER A 364 17.19 -2.60 -27.85
C SER A 364 16.79 -1.13 -27.96
N HIS A 365 17.68 -0.20 -27.61
CA HIS A 365 17.44 1.25 -27.70
C HIS A 365 17.43 1.79 -29.13
N GLU A 366 18.10 1.13 -30.08
CA GLU A 366 18.19 1.59 -31.46
C GLU A 366 16.90 1.35 -32.27
N ILE A 367 16.02 0.44 -31.82
CA ILE A 367 14.82 -0.01 -32.53
C ILE A 367 13.54 0.53 -31.89
N SER A 368 13.64 1.22 -30.77
CA SER A 368 12.49 1.84 -30.09
C SER A 368 11.72 2.77 -31.02
N GLY A 369 10.42 2.55 -31.15
CA GLY A 369 9.54 3.34 -32.02
C GLY A 369 9.47 2.89 -33.49
N VAL A 370 10.15 1.81 -33.88
CA VAL A 370 10.07 1.28 -35.25
C VAL A 370 8.77 0.46 -35.43
N GLN A 371 7.94 0.90 -36.38
CA GLN A 371 6.70 0.20 -36.74
C GLN A 371 6.87 -0.78 -37.92
N ASP A 372 8.06 -0.88 -38.52
CA ASP A 372 8.33 -1.78 -39.63
C ASP A 372 8.57 -3.21 -39.12
N LEU A 373 7.56 -4.06 -39.32
CA LEU A 373 7.61 -5.47 -38.93
C LEU A 373 8.79 -6.23 -39.55
N ASN A 374 9.23 -5.84 -40.75
CA ASN A 374 10.37 -6.50 -41.42
C ASN A 374 11.68 -6.21 -40.68
N LEU A 375 11.85 -5.02 -40.13
CA LEU A 375 13.03 -4.68 -39.33
C LEU A 375 13.00 -5.42 -37.98
N ILE A 376 11.81 -5.51 -37.35
CA ILE A 376 11.63 -6.24 -36.10
C ILE A 376 11.90 -7.76 -36.28
N GLU A 377 11.43 -8.35 -37.37
CA GLU A 377 11.63 -9.78 -37.66
C GLU A 377 13.10 -10.15 -37.96
N ASN A 378 13.87 -9.23 -38.49
CA ASN A 378 15.28 -9.42 -38.81
C ASN A 378 16.24 -9.03 -37.67
N ASP A 379 15.73 -8.56 -36.53
CA ASP A 379 16.52 -8.29 -35.35
C ASP A 379 17.12 -9.59 -34.79
N GLU A 380 18.35 -9.53 -34.30
CA GLU A 380 19.07 -10.67 -33.72
C GLU A 380 18.33 -11.31 -32.54
N ASP A 381 17.55 -10.52 -31.79
CA ASP A 381 16.68 -10.97 -30.70
C ASP A 381 15.42 -11.71 -31.16
N SER A 382 15.15 -11.81 -32.48
CA SER A 382 13.91 -12.41 -33.00
C SER A 382 13.67 -13.86 -32.58
N ASN A 383 14.73 -14.59 -32.22
CA ASN A 383 14.66 -15.98 -31.75
C ASN A 383 14.51 -16.10 -30.23
N VAL A 384 14.61 -15.01 -29.48
CA VAL A 384 14.42 -15.02 -28.03
C VAL A 384 12.94 -15.18 -27.70
N MET A 385 12.64 -16.08 -26.79
CA MET A 385 11.31 -16.27 -26.25
C MET A 385 11.20 -15.55 -24.90
N ALA A 386 10.00 -15.15 -24.52
CA ALA A 386 9.74 -14.64 -23.17
C ALA A 386 8.47 -15.27 -22.58
N LEU A 387 8.48 -15.51 -21.27
CA LEU A 387 7.24 -15.81 -20.54
C LEU A 387 6.37 -14.56 -20.51
N ARG A 388 5.07 -14.74 -20.70
CA ARG A 388 4.14 -13.61 -20.84
C ARG A 388 3.94 -12.83 -19.54
N PRO A 389 4.21 -11.51 -19.51
CA PRO A 389 3.85 -10.65 -18.38
C PRO A 389 2.42 -10.10 -18.48
N MET A 390 1.76 -10.24 -19.64
CA MET A 390 0.38 -9.85 -19.96
C MET A 390 -0.19 -10.73 -21.08
N THR A 391 -1.50 -10.71 -21.26
CA THR A 391 -2.22 -11.54 -22.24
C THR A 391 -2.64 -10.76 -23.49
N CYS A 392 -2.73 -9.43 -23.42
CA CYS A 392 -3.28 -8.57 -24.49
C CYS A 392 -2.70 -8.88 -25.87
N PRO A 393 -1.38 -8.99 -26.13
CA PRO A 393 -0.85 -9.23 -27.46
C PRO A 393 -1.35 -10.54 -28.09
N PHE A 394 -1.57 -11.57 -27.28
CA PHE A 394 -2.08 -12.86 -27.76
C PHE A 394 -3.56 -12.77 -28.16
N GLN A 395 -4.38 -12.07 -27.38
CA GLN A 395 -5.80 -11.92 -27.68
C GLN A 395 -6.04 -11.04 -28.92
N TYR A 396 -5.12 -10.12 -29.24
CA TYR A 396 -5.18 -9.38 -30.50
C TYR A 396 -5.09 -10.31 -31.71
N TYR A 397 -4.25 -11.34 -31.67
CA TYR A 397 -4.20 -12.37 -32.72
C TYR A 397 -5.44 -13.26 -32.73
N VAL A 398 -6.06 -13.53 -31.60
CA VAL A 398 -7.36 -14.22 -31.55
C VAL A 398 -8.43 -13.38 -32.25
N TYR A 399 -8.48 -12.07 -32.01
CA TYR A 399 -9.37 -11.15 -32.72
C TYR A 399 -9.10 -11.14 -34.23
N LYS A 400 -7.84 -11.02 -34.63
CA LYS A 400 -7.41 -10.97 -36.05
C LYS A 400 -7.61 -12.28 -36.82
N ALA A 401 -7.71 -13.41 -36.12
CA ALA A 401 -7.86 -14.72 -36.78
C ALA A 401 -9.07 -14.80 -37.73
N ARG A 402 -10.07 -13.94 -37.55
CA ARG A 402 -11.21 -13.80 -38.46
C ARG A 402 -11.57 -12.33 -38.59
N GLN A 403 -11.84 -11.89 -39.83
CA GLN A 403 -12.34 -10.54 -40.11
C GLN A 403 -13.64 -10.28 -39.34
N LYS A 404 -13.72 -9.13 -38.68
CA LYS A 404 -14.86 -8.64 -37.90
C LYS A 404 -15.53 -7.48 -38.63
N SER A 405 -16.84 -7.34 -38.45
CA SER A 405 -17.63 -6.17 -38.84
C SER A 405 -18.13 -5.43 -37.59
N TYR A 406 -18.65 -4.23 -37.77
CA TYR A 406 -19.28 -3.46 -36.70
C TYR A 406 -20.40 -4.23 -35.95
N ARG A 407 -20.99 -5.27 -36.58
CA ARG A 407 -22.04 -6.11 -35.99
C ARG A 407 -21.51 -7.14 -35.00
N ASP A 408 -20.20 -7.45 -35.09
CA ASP A 408 -19.52 -8.40 -34.23
C ASP A 408 -18.95 -7.70 -32.97
N LEU A 409 -19.11 -6.36 -32.90
CA LEU A 409 -18.60 -5.54 -31.82
C LEU A 409 -19.73 -5.06 -30.87
N PRO A 410 -19.50 -4.94 -29.58
CA PRO A 410 -18.21 -5.16 -28.89
C PRO A 410 -17.85 -6.65 -28.80
N TYR A 411 -16.59 -6.97 -29.07
CA TYR A 411 -16.06 -8.33 -28.95
C TYR A 411 -15.31 -8.46 -27.62
N ARG A 412 -15.95 -9.08 -26.63
CA ARG A 412 -15.46 -9.19 -25.27
C ARG A 412 -14.75 -10.54 -25.08
N MET A 413 -13.44 -10.52 -24.92
CA MET A 413 -12.61 -11.71 -24.67
C MET A 413 -12.23 -11.78 -23.21
N GLY A 414 -12.41 -12.94 -22.56
CA GLY A 414 -12.00 -13.21 -21.19
C GLY A 414 -11.05 -14.39 -21.10
N GLU A 415 -10.05 -14.32 -20.24
CA GLU A 415 -9.12 -15.40 -19.98
C GLU A 415 -8.72 -15.46 -18.51
N THR A 416 -8.71 -16.65 -17.93
CA THR A 416 -8.04 -16.92 -16.65
C THR A 416 -6.57 -17.17 -16.97
N SER A 417 -5.77 -16.11 -16.89
CA SER A 417 -4.41 -16.05 -17.43
C SER A 417 -3.36 -16.24 -16.35
N THR A 418 -2.43 -17.19 -16.56
CA THR A 418 -1.21 -17.26 -15.75
C THR A 418 -0.17 -16.34 -16.37
N LEU A 419 0.40 -15.44 -15.57
CA LEU A 419 1.39 -14.43 -15.95
C LEU A 419 2.65 -14.57 -15.11
N PHE A 420 3.76 -14.03 -15.64
CA PHE A 420 5.07 -14.10 -15.02
C PHE A 420 5.72 -12.72 -15.04
N ARG A 421 6.20 -12.28 -13.88
CA ARG A 421 6.92 -11.00 -13.74
C ARG A 421 8.17 -11.22 -12.91
N ASN A 422 9.30 -10.72 -13.40
CA ASN A 422 10.59 -10.81 -12.70
C ASN A 422 10.69 -9.73 -11.61
N GLU A 423 9.84 -9.88 -10.58
CA GLU A 423 9.81 -8.96 -9.45
C GLU A 423 11.13 -9.01 -8.66
N GLN A 424 11.61 -7.85 -8.22
CA GLN A 424 12.81 -7.74 -7.40
C GLN A 424 12.59 -8.35 -6.01
N ALA A 425 13.68 -8.81 -5.37
CA ALA A 425 13.61 -9.52 -4.09
C ALA A 425 12.94 -8.68 -2.98
N GLY A 426 13.21 -7.37 -2.95
CA GLY A 426 12.65 -6.44 -1.95
C GLY A 426 11.17 -6.08 -2.15
N GLU A 427 10.61 -6.35 -3.32
CA GLU A 427 9.23 -6.02 -3.66
C GLU A 427 8.25 -7.16 -3.37
N MET A 428 8.74 -8.39 -3.31
CA MET A 428 7.91 -9.58 -3.10
C MET A 428 7.32 -9.62 -1.68
N HIS A 429 6.02 -9.87 -1.59
CA HIS A 429 5.34 -9.93 -0.30
C HIS A 429 4.21 -10.96 -0.29
N GLY A 430 4.45 -12.13 0.32
CA GLY A 430 3.46 -13.19 0.48
C GLY A 430 2.76 -13.57 -0.82
N LEU A 431 1.43 -13.46 -0.83
CA LEU A 431 0.60 -13.64 -2.03
C LEU A 431 0.26 -12.32 -2.74
N THR A 432 0.59 -11.16 -2.16
CA THR A 432 0.22 -9.86 -2.73
C THR A 432 1.09 -9.45 -3.89
N ARG A 433 2.39 -9.83 -3.88
CA ARG A 433 3.32 -9.60 -4.99
C ARG A 433 4.22 -10.81 -5.19
N VAL A 434 4.01 -11.50 -6.30
CA VAL A 434 4.62 -12.80 -6.64
C VAL A 434 5.13 -12.82 -8.08
N ARG A 435 6.05 -13.71 -8.39
CA ARG A 435 6.65 -13.83 -9.73
C ARG A 435 5.79 -14.60 -10.73
N GLN A 436 4.94 -15.51 -10.24
CA GLN A 436 3.93 -16.21 -11.03
C GLN A 436 2.57 -16.03 -10.38
N PHE A 437 1.59 -15.57 -11.13
CA PHE A 437 0.24 -15.31 -10.64
C PHE A 437 -0.81 -15.57 -11.71
N THR A 438 -2.05 -15.73 -11.27
CA THR A 438 -3.20 -15.92 -12.15
C THR A 438 -4.13 -14.72 -12.05
N ILE A 439 -4.59 -14.21 -13.19
CA ILE A 439 -5.42 -13.00 -13.28
C ILE A 439 -6.71 -13.28 -14.06
N SER A 440 -7.82 -12.64 -13.65
CA SER A 440 -9.07 -12.62 -14.40
C SER A 440 -9.01 -11.47 -15.44
N GLU A 441 -8.41 -11.70 -16.56
CA GLU A 441 -8.12 -10.67 -17.57
C GLU A 441 -9.13 -10.70 -18.70
N GLY A 442 -9.48 -9.53 -19.22
CA GLY A 442 -10.34 -9.40 -20.40
C GLY A 442 -10.00 -8.20 -21.25
N HIS A 443 -10.12 -8.38 -22.56
CA HIS A 443 -9.93 -7.37 -23.58
C HIS A 443 -11.19 -7.22 -24.41
N LEU A 444 -11.74 -6.00 -24.40
CA LEU A 444 -12.94 -5.66 -25.16
C LEU A 444 -12.51 -4.85 -26.36
N VAL A 445 -12.80 -5.35 -27.55
CA VAL A 445 -12.55 -4.66 -28.82
C VAL A 445 -13.86 -4.09 -29.33
N MET A 446 -13.92 -2.77 -29.59
CA MET A 446 -15.16 -2.08 -29.82
C MET A 446 -15.03 -0.90 -30.80
N THR A 447 -16.17 -0.36 -31.27
CA THR A 447 -16.17 0.92 -31.96
C THR A 447 -16.01 2.09 -30.99
N PRO A 448 -15.52 3.26 -31.41
CA PRO A 448 -15.40 4.44 -30.54
C PRO A 448 -16.70 4.82 -29.82
N GLU A 449 -17.87 4.64 -30.52
CA GLU A 449 -19.17 4.97 -29.94
C GLU A 449 -19.61 4.05 -28.81
N GLN A 450 -19.07 2.83 -28.74
CA GLN A 450 -19.41 1.83 -27.73
C GLN A 450 -18.57 1.98 -26.43
N VAL A 451 -17.46 2.74 -26.46
CA VAL A 451 -16.50 2.82 -25.37
C VAL A 451 -17.16 3.27 -24.05
N ARG A 452 -18.07 4.25 -24.12
CA ARG A 452 -18.73 4.81 -22.93
C ARG A 452 -19.55 3.75 -22.19
N ASP A 453 -20.35 2.99 -22.90
CA ASP A 453 -21.20 1.96 -22.31
C ASP A 453 -20.36 0.77 -21.82
N GLU A 454 -19.33 0.37 -22.59
CA GLU A 454 -18.46 -0.74 -22.20
C GLU A 454 -17.57 -0.39 -21.00
N PHE A 455 -17.12 0.86 -20.89
CA PHE A 455 -16.36 1.30 -19.71
C PHE A 455 -17.23 1.28 -18.44
N LYS A 456 -18.49 1.74 -18.54
CA LYS A 456 -19.46 1.63 -17.43
C LYS A 456 -19.71 0.18 -17.04
N ASN A 457 -19.94 -0.69 -18.03
CA ASN A 457 -20.13 -2.13 -17.80
C ASN A 457 -18.93 -2.75 -17.05
N CYS A 458 -17.69 -2.37 -17.41
CA CYS A 458 -16.50 -2.84 -16.71
C CYS A 458 -16.45 -2.37 -15.25
N VAL A 459 -16.85 -1.12 -14.96
CA VAL A 459 -16.94 -0.61 -13.58
C VAL A 459 -18.02 -1.33 -12.79
N GLU A 460 -19.19 -1.59 -13.40
CA GLU A 460 -20.28 -2.36 -12.76
C GLU A 460 -19.86 -3.79 -12.45
N LEU A 461 -19.18 -4.47 -13.37
CA LEU A 461 -18.64 -5.82 -13.14
C LEU A 461 -17.66 -5.82 -11.95
N ALA A 462 -16.75 -4.86 -11.91
CA ALA A 462 -15.80 -4.74 -10.80
C ALA A 462 -16.51 -4.50 -9.46
N LYS A 463 -17.49 -3.58 -9.41
CA LYS A 463 -18.31 -3.34 -8.22
C LYS A 463 -19.06 -4.58 -7.76
N TYR A 464 -19.71 -5.29 -8.69
CA TYR A 464 -20.42 -6.54 -8.38
C TYR A 464 -19.48 -7.58 -7.75
N CYS A 465 -18.28 -7.74 -8.31
CA CYS A 465 -17.28 -8.66 -7.76
C CYS A 465 -16.83 -8.25 -6.36
N LEU A 466 -16.56 -6.95 -6.14
CA LEU A 466 -16.14 -6.43 -4.83
C LEU A 466 -17.23 -6.60 -3.76
N THR A 467 -18.49 -6.30 -4.11
CA THR A 467 -19.64 -6.50 -3.21
C THR A 467 -19.81 -7.97 -2.85
N THR A 468 -19.72 -8.88 -3.83
CA THR A 468 -19.83 -10.33 -3.62
C THR A 468 -18.71 -10.88 -2.72
N LEU A 469 -17.51 -10.31 -2.80
CA LEU A 469 -16.36 -10.63 -1.94
C LEU A 469 -16.41 -9.89 -0.59
N GLY A 470 -17.33 -8.92 -0.43
CA GLY A 470 -17.43 -8.06 0.75
C GLY A 470 -16.30 -7.04 0.86
N LEU A 471 -15.63 -6.68 -0.23
CA LEU A 471 -14.47 -5.78 -0.25
C LEU A 471 -14.83 -4.33 -0.61
N GLU A 472 -16.08 -4.03 -0.95
CA GLU A 472 -16.53 -2.73 -1.45
C GLU A 472 -16.19 -1.55 -0.51
N GLU A 473 -16.33 -1.72 0.79
CA GLU A 473 -16.03 -0.69 1.79
C GLU A 473 -14.52 -0.41 1.98
N ASN A 474 -13.65 -1.25 1.41
CA ASN A 474 -12.22 -1.21 1.62
C ASN A 474 -11.45 -0.63 0.41
N VAL A 475 -12.17 -0.13 -0.60
CA VAL A 475 -11.55 0.33 -1.83
C VAL A 475 -11.72 1.83 -2.06
N THR A 476 -10.76 2.42 -2.77
CA THR A 476 -10.79 3.76 -3.31
C THR A 476 -10.56 3.71 -4.81
N TYR A 477 -10.97 4.75 -5.53
CA TYR A 477 -10.85 4.81 -6.98
C TYR A 477 -9.87 5.91 -7.36
N ARG A 478 -8.99 5.62 -8.33
CA ARG A 478 -7.96 6.55 -8.79
C ARG A 478 -7.93 6.58 -10.33
N LEU A 479 -8.10 7.76 -10.90
CA LEU A 479 -7.80 8.00 -12.31
C LEU A 479 -6.29 8.24 -12.43
N SER A 480 -5.58 7.26 -12.98
CA SER A 480 -4.13 7.30 -13.21
C SER A 480 -3.87 7.90 -14.59
N LYS A 481 -3.13 9.00 -14.60
CA LYS A 481 -2.87 9.89 -15.73
C LYS A 481 -1.42 9.76 -16.18
N TRP A 482 -1.16 10.14 -17.44
CA TRP A 482 0.19 10.24 -17.96
C TRP A 482 0.97 11.41 -17.31
N ASP A 483 2.29 11.42 -17.49
CA ASP A 483 3.14 12.52 -17.07
C ASP A 483 3.61 13.33 -18.30
N PRO A 484 3.10 14.56 -18.48
CA PRO A 484 3.52 15.42 -19.58
C PRO A 484 4.99 15.83 -19.54
N GLU A 485 5.64 15.79 -18.36
CA GLU A 485 7.06 16.11 -18.20
C GLU A 485 7.97 14.96 -18.68
N HIS A 486 7.44 13.75 -18.81
CA HIS A 486 8.09 12.53 -19.29
C HIS A 486 7.32 11.92 -20.47
N ALA A 487 6.95 12.75 -21.46
CA ALA A 487 6.13 12.33 -22.59
C ALA A 487 6.77 11.21 -23.45
N GLU A 488 8.09 11.07 -23.43
CA GLU A 488 8.86 10.02 -24.11
C GLU A 488 8.55 8.61 -23.60
N ASP A 489 8.03 8.47 -22.38
CA ASP A 489 7.69 7.18 -21.77
C ASP A 489 6.29 6.67 -22.23
N TYR A 490 5.56 7.47 -23.03
CA TYR A 490 4.18 7.20 -23.38
C TYR A 490 3.96 7.17 -24.89
N LEU A 491 3.06 6.27 -25.34
CA LEU A 491 2.63 6.20 -26.75
C LEU A 491 1.48 7.16 -27.02
N GLY A 492 1.35 7.61 -28.29
CA GLY A 492 0.31 8.54 -28.71
C GLY A 492 0.71 10.00 -28.62
N THR A 493 -0.25 10.90 -28.79
CA THR A 493 -0.04 12.35 -28.77
C THR A 493 -0.62 12.98 -27.49
N PRO A 494 -0.12 14.15 -27.06
CA PRO A 494 -0.71 14.85 -25.90
C PRO A 494 -2.21 15.09 -26.03
N GLU A 495 -2.72 15.38 -27.22
CA GLU A 495 -4.13 15.62 -27.49
C GLU A 495 -4.97 14.33 -27.30
N GLU A 496 -4.43 13.18 -27.68
CA GLU A 496 -5.07 11.88 -27.44
C GLU A 496 -5.12 11.55 -25.94
N TRP A 497 -4.07 11.85 -25.21
CA TRP A 497 -4.02 11.66 -23.75
C TRP A 497 -5.04 12.54 -23.04
N GLU A 498 -5.07 13.85 -23.32
CA GLU A 498 -6.05 14.78 -22.75
C GLU A 498 -7.49 14.35 -23.07
N HIS A 499 -7.75 13.90 -24.31
CA HIS A 499 -9.05 13.42 -24.74
C HIS A 499 -9.47 12.16 -23.97
N ASN A 500 -8.61 11.16 -23.88
CA ASN A 500 -8.89 9.89 -23.22
C ASN A 500 -9.08 10.03 -21.71
N GLU A 501 -8.24 10.84 -21.05
CA GLU A 501 -8.38 11.16 -19.62
C GLU A 501 -9.67 11.95 -19.35
N GLY A 502 -9.97 12.96 -20.18
CA GLY A 502 -11.20 13.72 -20.10
C GLY A 502 -12.44 12.84 -20.26
N PHE A 503 -12.39 11.92 -21.22
CA PHE A 503 -13.45 10.95 -21.45
C PHE A 503 -13.69 10.04 -20.22
N ILE A 504 -12.65 9.45 -19.64
CA ILE A 504 -12.79 8.61 -18.42
C ILE A 504 -13.36 9.44 -17.27
N ARG A 505 -12.83 10.64 -17.04
CA ARG A 505 -13.32 11.56 -16.01
C ARG A 505 -14.83 11.86 -16.16
N GLU A 506 -15.29 12.12 -17.38
CA GLU A 506 -16.70 12.32 -17.66
C GLU A 506 -17.54 11.09 -17.30
N VAL A 507 -17.10 9.90 -17.71
CA VAL A 507 -17.81 8.64 -17.43
C VAL A 507 -17.90 8.39 -15.93
N LEU A 508 -16.80 8.61 -15.17
CA LEU A 508 -16.77 8.42 -13.73
C LEU A 508 -17.72 9.39 -13.01
N ASN A 509 -17.78 10.65 -13.45
CA ASN A 509 -18.71 11.65 -12.92
C ASN A 509 -20.19 11.29 -13.24
N GLU A 510 -20.47 10.80 -14.45
CA GLU A 510 -21.82 10.35 -14.82
C GLU A 510 -22.36 9.23 -13.94
N ILE A 511 -21.51 8.28 -13.56
CA ILE A 511 -21.90 7.16 -12.67
C ILE A 511 -21.83 7.54 -11.19
N GLY A 512 -21.47 8.80 -10.87
CA GLY A 512 -21.41 9.30 -9.51
C GLY A 512 -20.31 8.63 -8.66
N LEU A 513 -19.19 8.25 -9.28
CA LEU A 513 -18.07 7.63 -8.59
C LEU A 513 -17.14 8.71 -8.00
N GLU A 514 -16.88 8.64 -6.70
CA GLU A 514 -15.84 9.45 -6.07
C GLU A 514 -14.46 8.87 -6.38
N PHE A 515 -13.55 9.69 -6.92
CA PHE A 515 -12.20 9.26 -7.29
C PHE A 515 -11.16 10.37 -7.05
N THR A 516 -9.91 9.96 -6.95
CA THR A 516 -8.72 10.84 -6.95
C THR A 516 -8.02 10.76 -8.30
N GLU A 517 -7.15 11.72 -8.60
CA GLU A 517 -6.31 11.69 -9.80
C GLU A 517 -4.83 11.64 -9.41
N ALA A 518 -4.02 10.87 -10.15
CA ALA A 518 -2.58 10.77 -9.97
C ALA A 518 -1.85 10.87 -11.31
N VAL A 519 -0.86 11.75 -11.40
CA VAL A 519 0.00 11.93 -12.57
C VAL A 519 1.16 10.94 -12.53
N GLY A 520 1.60 10.44 -13.70
CA GLY A 520 2.72 9.49 -13.80
C GLY A 520 2.36 8.03 -13.50
N GLU A 521 1.09 7.75 -13.27
CA GLU A 521 0.62 6.40 -12.88
C GLU A 521 -0.07 5.64 -14.03
N ALA A 522 -0.27 6.26 -15.21
CA ALA A 522 -0.90 5.63 -16.36
C ALA A 522 -0.06 4.47 -16.94
N ALA A 523 -0.69 3.59 -17.72
CA ALA A 523 0.06 2.68 -18.58
C ALA A 523 0.64 3.47 -19.77
N PHE A 524 1.77 3.04 -20.31
CA PHE A 524 2.41 3.76 -21.44
C PHE A 524 1.54 3.86 -22.69
N TYR A 525 0.47 3.07 -22.82
CA TYR A 525 -0.46 3.02 -23.95
C TYR A 525 -1.85 3.61 -23.65
N GLY A 526 -2.11 4.07 -22.43
CA GLY A 526 -3.41 4.70 -22.13
C GLY A 526 -3.69 4.92 -20.64
N PRO A 527 -4.61 5.86 -20.35
CA PRO A 527 -5.05 6.15 -19.00
C PRO A 527 -5.85 5.00 -18.39
N LYS A 528 -5.90 4.94 -17.07
CA LYS A 528 -6.57 3.85 -16.36
C LYS A 528 -7.33 4.31 -15.12
N LEU A 529 -8.42 3.61 -14.84
CA LEU A 529 -9.07 3.61 -13.54
C LEU A 529 -8.47 2.47 -12.71
N ASP A 530 -7.77 2.81 -11.64
CA ASP A 530 -7.28 1.87 -10.64
C ASP A 530 -8.22 1.82 -9.45
N ILE A 531 -8.69 0.64 -9.10
CA ILE A 531 -9.41 0.37 -7.86
C ILE A 531 -8.38 -0.09 -6.85
N GLN A 532 -8.09 0.79 -5.89
CA GLN A 532 -7.11 0.57 -4.84
C GLN A 532 -7.76 -0.07 -3.64
N ALA A 533 -7.14 -1.08 -3.05
CA ALA A 533 -7.58 -1.64 -1.79
C ALA A 533 -6.54 -1.40 -0.70
N LYS A 534 -7.00 -1.10 0.52
CA LYS A 534 -6.14 -0.98 1.69
C LYS A 534 -6.00 -2.34 2.35
N ASN A 535 -4.76 -2.80 2.48
CA ASN A 535 -4.47 -3.99 3.26
C ASN A 535 -4.63 -3.71 4.77
N VAL A 536 -4.49 -4.73 5.61
CA VAL A 536 -4.62 -4.57 7.08
C VAL A 536 -3.61 -3.60 7.69
N TYR A 537 -2.50 -3.33 7.03
CA TYR A 537 -1.49 -2.35 7.43
C TYR A 537 -1.81 -0.92 6.97
N GLY A 538 -2.94 -0.72 6.28
CA GLY A 538 -3.35 0.58 5.73
C GLY A 538 -2.63 0.98 4.43
N LYS A 539 -1.75 0.13 3.88
CA LYS A 539 -1.09 0.37 2.60
C LYS A 539 -2.08 0.10 1.46
N GLU A 540 -2.13 1.02 0.51
CA GLU A 540 -2.91 0.86 -0.72
C GLU A 540 -2.12 0.06 -1.76
N ASP A 541 -2.80 -0.91 -2.37
CA ASP A 541 -2.32 -1.66 -3.53
C ASP A 541 -3.44 -1.75 -4.57
N THR A 542 -3.10 -1.66 -5.85
CA THR A 542 -4.09 -1.80 -6.94
C THR A 542 -4.63 -3.24 -6.99
N MET A 543 -5.94 -3.35 -6.87
CA MET A 543 -6.66 -4.63 -6.96
C MET A 543 -7.20 -4.89 -8.35
N ILE A 544 -7.94 -3.94 -8.92
CA ILE A 544 -8.60 -4.03 -10.21
C ILE A 544 -8.19 -2.83 -11.04
N THR A 545 -7.95 -3.04 -12.32
CA THR A 545 -7.64 -1.97 -13.27
C THR A 545 -8.54 -2.06 -14.49
N ILE A 546 -9.00 -0.90 -15.00
CA ILE A 546 -9.73 -0.74 -16.25
C ILE A 546 -9.00 0.33 -17.05
N GLN A 547 -8.45 -0.03 -18.22
CA GLN A 547 -7.58 0.83 -19.03
C GLN A 547 -8.22 1.07 -20.40
N LEU A 548 -8.16 2.30 -20.88
CA LEU A 548 -8.57 2.65 -22.23
C LEU A 548 -7.34 2.76 -23.13
N ASP A 549 -7.33 1.96 -24.19
CA ASP A 549 -6.26 1.88 -25.19
C ASP A 549 -6.80 2.24 -26.58
N THR A 550 -6.27 3.31 -27.12
CA THR A 550 -6.60 3.79 -28.48
C THR A 550 -5.44 3.61 -29.46
N VAL A 551 -4.30 3.08 -29.01
CA VAL A 551 -3.01 3.08 -29.75
C VAL A 551 -2.63 1.67 -30.24
N LEU A 552 -2.72 0.64 -29.40
CA LEU A 552 -2.21 -0.69 -29.74
C LEU A 552 -2.96 -1.38 -30.89
N ALA A 553 -4.22 -1.01 -31.11
CA ALA A 553 -4.98 -1.51 -32.27
C ALA A 553 -4.30 -1.17 -33.61
N GLU A 554 -3.66 0.00 -33.73
CA GLU A 554 -2.90 0.39 -34.91
C GLU A 554 -1.62 -0.41 -35.05
N ARG A 555 -0.83 -0.53 -33.99
CA ARG A 555 0.44 -1.26 -33.98
C ARG A 555 0.29 -2.75 -34.36
N TYR A 556 -0.84 -3.35 -33.99
CA TYR A 556 -1.21 -4.72 -34.35
C TYR A 556 -1.98 -4.84 -35.67
N ASP A 557 -2.16 -3.74 -36.41
CA ASP A 557 -3.01 -3.69 -37.63
C ASP A 557 -4.38 -4.35 -37.43
N MET A 558 -5.02 -4.03 -36.30
CA MET A 558 -6.40 -4.47 -36.00
C MET A 558 -7.40 -3.54 -36.70
N TYR A 559 -8.45 -4.11 -37.28
CA TYR A 559 -9.52 -3.33 -37.89
C TYR A 559 -10.85 -4.10 -37.87
N PHE A 560 -11.93 -3.38 -38.04
CA PHE A 560 -13.25 -3.93 -38.34
C PHE A 560 -13.80 -3.29 -39.60
N ILE A 561 -14.77 -3.94 -40.25
CA ILE A 561 -15.50 -3.37 -41.39
C ILE A 561 -16.71 -2.63 -40.84
N ASP A 562 -16.75 -1.32 -41.07
CA ASP A 562 -17.85 -0.48 -40.64
C ASP A 562 -19.04 -0.52 -41.60
N LYS A 563 -20.14 0.18 -41.25
CA LYS A 563 -21.40 0.25 -42.02
C LYS A 563 -21.20 0.74 -43.44
N ASP A 564 -20.21 1.58 -43.67
CA ASP A 564 -19.82 2.12 -44.98
C ASP A 564 -18.93 1.19 -45.83
N GLY A 565 -18.60 0.00 -45.28
CA GLY A 565 -17.73 -0.97 -45.93
C GLY A 565 -16.23 -0.66 -45.80
N GLN A 566 -15.87 0.41 -45.09
CA GLN A 566 -14.47 0.80 -44.87
C GLN A 566 -13.87 0.11 -43.67
N LYS A 567 -12.55 -0.06 -43.69
CA LYS A 567 -11.77 -0.49 -42.53
C LYS A 567 -11.62 0.65 -41.53
N LYS A 568 -11.98 0.40 -40.26
CA LYS A 568 -11.78 1.35 -39.17
C LYS A 568 -11.03 0.72 -38.03
N ARG A 569 -10.26 1.52 -37.29
CA ARG A 569 -9.53 1.09 -36.10
C ARG A 569 -10.49 0.96 -34.91
N PRO A 570 -10.49 -0.18 -34.20
CA PRO A 570 -11.25 -0.32 -32.97
C PRO A 570 -10.53 0.34 -31.80
N TYR A 571 -11.26 0.65 -30.74
CA TYR A 571 -10.73 0.96 -29.42
C TYR A 571 -10.71 -0.31 -28.56
N ILE A 572 -9.86 -0.34 -27.53
CA ILE A 572 -9.68 -1.50 -26.68
C ILE A 572 -9.85 -1.06 -25.22
N ILE A 573 -10.58 -1.83 -24.44
CA ILE A 573 -10.55 -1.74 -22.97
C ILE A 573 -9.86 -2.99 -22.44
N HIS A 574 -8.82 -2.79 -21.63
CA HIS A 574 -8.20 -3.83 -20.82
C HIS A 574 -8.81 -3.78 -19.43
N ARG A 575 -9.24 -4.90 -18.89
CA ARG A 575 -9.82 -4.93 -17.58
C ARG A 575 -9.54 -6.23 -16.84
N THR A 576 -9.66 -6.18 -15.53
CA THR A 576 -9.73 -7.37 -14.68
C THR A 576 -11.05 -7.37 -13.90
N SER A 577 -11.60 -8.55 -13.55
CA SER A 577 -12.82 -8.67 -12.76
C SER A 577 -12.55 -8.61 -11.25
N ILE A 578 -11.57 -9.38 -10.78
CA ILE A 578 -11.10 -9.38 -9.39
C ILE A 578 -9.58 -9.18 -9.29
N GLY A 579 -8.91 -8.86 -10.39
CA GLY A 579 -7.46 -8.78 -10.46
C GLY A 579 -6.76 -10.12 -10.35
N CYS A 580 -5.65 -10.16 -9.60
CA CYS A 580 -4.86 -11.34 -9.33
C CYS A 580 -5.51 -12.20 -8.25
N TYR A 581 -5.77 -13.48 -8.53
CA TYR A 581 -6.42 -14.42 -7.60
C TYR A 581 -5.62 -14.61 -6.31
N GLU A 582 -4.30 -14.67 -6.39
CA GLU A 582 -3.39 -14.80 -5.26
C GLU A 582 -3.50 -13.59 -4.33
N ARG A 583 -3.45 -12.37 -4.89
CA ARG A 583 -3.58 -11.11 -4.14
C ARG A 583 -4.99 -10.98 -3.52
N THR A 584 -6.02 -11.31 -4.27
CA THR A 584 -7.40 -11.28 -3.78
C THR A 584 -7.60 -12.26 -2.63
N LEU A 585 -7.01 -13.46 -2.72
CA LEU A 585 -7.03 -14.43 -1.61
C LEU A 585 -6.32 -13.87 -0.37
N ALA A 586 -5.17 -13.23 -0.51
CA ALA A 586 -4.49 -12.58 0.61
C ALA A 586 -5.41 -11.60 1.34
N TRP A 587 -6.06 -10.70 0.60
CA TRP A 587 -6.99 -9.73 1.19
C TRP A 587 -8.22 -10.36 1.83
N LEU A 588 -8.76 -11.43 1.25
CA LEU A 588 -9.88 -12.17 1.85
C LEU A 588 -9.47 -12.83 3.18
N ILE A 589 -8.27 -13.44 3.22
CA ILE A 589 -7.74 -14.01 4.47
C ILE A 589 -7.61 -12.92 5.54
N GLU A 590 -7.05 -11.78 5.21
CA GLU A 590 -6.85 -10.65 6.12
C GLU A 590 -8.18 -10.05 6.57
N LYS A 591 -9.08 -9.75 5.64
CA LYS A 591 -10.39 -9.15 5.95
C LYS A 591 -11.21 -10.03 6.89
N TYR A 592 -11.29 -11.31 6.60
CA TYR A 592 -12.10 -12.24 7.35
C TYR A 592 -11.34 -12.91 8.51
N ALA A 593 -10.08 -12.55 8.75
CA ALA A 593 -9.21 -13.22 9.72
C ALA A 593 -9.28 -14.77 9.57
N GLY A 594 -9.25 -15.24 8.32
CA GLY A 594 -9.39 -16.64 7.93
C GLY A 594 -10.82 -17.20 7.95
N ASN A 595 -11.82 -16.49 8.47
CA ASN A 595 -13.22 -16.94 8.48
C ASN A 595 -13.93 -16.60 7.16
N LEU A 596 -13.45 -17.14 6.05
CA LEU A 596 -13.99 -16.87 4.71
C LEU A 596 -15.50 -17.14 4.63
N PRO A 597 -16.26 -16.44 3.77
CA PRO A 597 -17.67 -16.78 3.51
C PRO A 597 -17.85 -18.26 3.15
N THR A 598 -18.96 -18.87 3.55
CA THR A 598 -19.21 -20.33 3.40
C THR A 598 -18.93 -20.83 1.98
N TRP A 599 -19.36 -20.08 0.96
CA TRP A 599 -19.17 -20.48 -0.43
C TRP A 599 -17.70 -20.59 -0.87
N LEU A 600 -16.78 -19.81 -0.23
CA LEU A 600 -15.33 -19.85 -0.49
C LEU A 600 -14.60 -20.86 0.39
N CYS A 601 -15.20 -21.32 1.49
CA CYS A 601 -14.53 -22.24 2.39
C CYS A 601 -14.12 -23.54 1.67
N PRO A 602 -12.88 -24.02 1.86
CA PRO A 602 -12.41 -25.27 1.27
C PRO A 602 -13.06 -26.50 1.90
N GLU A 603 -13.53 -26.36 3.15
CA GLU A 603 -14.35 -27.30 3.90
C GLU A 603 -15.53 -26.52 4.47
N GLN A 604 -16.73 -26.79 3.97
CA GLN A 604 -17.95 -26.04 4.34
C GLN A 604 -18.67 -26.67 5.51
N VAL A 605 -18.57 -27.98 5.62
CA VAL A 605 -19.21 -28.78 6.65
C VAL A 605 -18.24 -29.82 7.20
N ARG A 606 -18.19 -29.96 8.53
CA ARG A 606 -17.56 -31.11 9.20
C ARG A 606 -18.59 -31.91 9.96
N ILE A 607 -18.67 -33.18 9.67
CA ILE A 607 -19.53 -34.12 10.38
C ILE A 607 -18.77 -34.68 11.58
N LEU A 608 -19.40 -34.65 12.76
CA LEU A 608 -18.83 -35.04 14.05
C LEU A 608 -19.63 -36.18 14.62
N PRO A 609 -19.32 -37.45 14.28
CA PRO A 609 -20.02 -38.60 14.86
C PRO A 609 -19.64 -38.75 16.34
N ILE A 610 -20.64 -38.94 17.22
CA ILE A 610 -20.42 -39.08 18.68
C ILE A 610 -19.81 -40.45 19.00
N SER A 611 -20.07 -41.47 18.19
CA SER A 611 -19.57 -42.82 18.36
C SER A 611 -19.47 -43.56 17.02
N ASP A 612 -18.72 -44.66 16.99
CA ASP A 612 -18.56 -45.49 15.80
C ASP A 612 -19.89 -46.12 15.32
N ASN A 613 -20.86 -46.25 16.19
CA ASN A 613 -22.17 -46.84 15.85
C ASN A 613 -22.99 -46.02 14.85
N VAL A 614 -22.65 -44.74 14.68
CA VAL A 614 -23.30 -43.81 13.72
C VAL A 614 -22.44 -43.52 12.51
N ALA A 615 -21.30 -44.21 12.34
CA ALA A 615 -20.37 -43.99 11.25
C ALA A 615 -20.99 -44.17 9.86
N ASP A 616 -21.87 -45.18 9.71
CA ASP A 616 -22.56 -45.46 8.44
C ASP A 616 -23.49 -44.30 8.05
N TYR A 617 -24.27 -43.78 8.99
CA TYR A 617 -25.13 -42.62 8.76
C TYR A 617 -24.32 -41.34 8.51
N ALA A 618 -23.23 -41.11 9.24
CA ALA A 618 -22.35 -40.01 9.01
C ALA A 618 -21.75 -40.02 7.56
N GLU A 619 -21.44 -41.22 7.08
CA GLU A 619 -20.94 -41.39 5.70
C GLU A 619 -22.05 -41.22 4.65
N GLU A 620 -23.28 -41.58 4.95
CA GLU A 620 -24.47 -41.31 4.12
C GLU A 620 -24.71 -39.80 4.02
N VAL A 621 -24.74 -39.08 5.15
CA VAL A 621 -24.86 -37.62 5.20
C VAL A 621 -23.74 -36.95 4.38
N ARG A 622 -22.48 -37.43 4.50
CA ARG A 622 -21.37 -36.94 3.71
C ARG A 622 -21.59 -37.12 2.20
N LYS A 623 -22.07 -38.30 1.79
CA LYS A 623 -22.33 -38.58 0.37
C LYS A 623 -23.43 -37.69 -0.18
N GLU A 624 -24.48 -37.46 0.59
CA GLU A 624 -25.59 -36.64 0.16
C GLU A 624 -25.23 -35.16 0.03
N LEU A 625 -24.51 -34.61 1.02
CA LEU A 625 -23.96 -33.26 0.92
C LEU A 625 -23.01 -33.08 -0.31
N ARG A 626 -22.14 -34.06 -0.57
CA ARG A 626 -21.27 -34.05 -1.74
C ARG A 626 -22.03 -34.10 -3.07
N ARG A 627 -23.12 -34.86 -3.18
CA ARG A 627 -23.96 -34.90 -4.37
C ARG A 627 -24.55 -33.52 -4.69
N ASN A 628 -24.82 -32.74 -3.64
CA ASN A 628 -25.34 -31.39 -3.73
C ASN A 628 -24.21 -30.31 -3.86
N GLY A 629 -22.96 -30.71 -4.09
CA GLY A 629 -21.85 -29.81 -4.34
C GLY A 629 -21.22 -29.17 -3.08
N VAL A 630 -21.59 -29.65 -1.89
CA VAL A 630 -21.08 -29.16 -0.61
C VAL A 630 -19.75 -29.86 -0.25
N ASP A 631 -18.75 -29.05 0.13
CA ASP A 631 -17.45 -29.55 0.59
C ASP A 631 -17.52 -29.99 2.04
N VAL A 632 -17.54 -31.31 2.25
CA VAL A 632 -17.76 -31.92 3.54
C VAL A 632 -16.75 -33.01 3.87
N THR A 633 -16.35 -33.08 5.14
CA THR A 633 -15.52 -34.15 5.71
C THR A 633 -16.20 -34.78 6.92
N VAL A 634 -15.77 -35.99 7.30
CA VAL A 634 -16.16 -36.66 8.55
C VAL A 634 -14.93 -36.70 9.46
N ASP A 635 -15.09 -36.24 10.69
CA ASP A 635 -14.03 -36.37 11.69
C ASP A 635 -14.02 -37.86 12.17
N LYS A 636 -12.87 -38.51 11.89
CA LYS A 636 -12.64 -39.94 12.24
C LYS A 636 -11.65 -40.08 13.40
N SER A 637 -11.42 -39.01 14.16
CA SER A 637 -10.44 -39.03 15.24
C SER A 637 -10.85 -39.89 16.45
N GLY A 638 -12.15 -40.16 16.63
CA GLY A 638 -12.65 -40.84 17.80
C GLY A 638 -12.54 -40.06 19.11
N GLU A 639 -12.25 -38.76 19.01
CA GLU A 639 -12.07 -37.86 20.14
C GLU A 639 -13.43 -37.44 20.74
N ARG A 640 -13.38 -36.83 21.95
CA ARG A 640 -14.59 -36.29 22.57
C ARG A 640 -15.18 -35.17 21.75
N ILE A 641 -16.50 -35.09 21.64
CA ILE A 641 -17.25 -34.13 20.85
C ILE A 641 -16.79 -32.68 21.08
N GLY A 642 -16.55 -32.29 22.35
CA GLY A 642 -16.06 -30.96 22.67
C GLY A 642 -14.69 -30.61 22.06
N TYR A 643 -13.81 -31.62 21.96
CA TYR A 643 -12.51 -31.46 21.28
C TYR A 643 -12.70 -31.33 19.78
N MET A 644 -13.48 -32.19 19.15
CA MET A 644 -13.76 -32.14 17.70
C MET A 644 -14.41 -30.80 17.31
N VAL A 645 -15.37 -30.30 18.09
CA VAL A 645 -16.00 -28.99 17.88
C VAL A 645 -14.94 -27.88 17.96
N ARG A 646 -14.09 -27.86 19.01
CA ARG A 646 -13.04 -26.84 19.18
C ARG A 646 -12.04 -26.89 18.03
N LYS A 647 -11.64 -28.08 17.60
CA LYS A 647 -10.74 -28.27 16.45
C LYS A 647 -11.34 -27.71 15.17
N ALA A 648 -12.60 -28.02 14.86
CA ALA A 648 -13.30 -27.49 13.69
C ALA A 648 -13.41 -25.96 13.73
N GLN A 649 -13.67 -25.37 14.91
CA GLN A 649 -13.70 -23.92 15.10
C GLN A 649 -12.32 -23.26 14.89
N MET A 650 -11.26 -23.89 15.39
CA MET A 650 -9.88 -23.39 15.15
C MET A 650 -9.50 -23.44 13.66
N GLU A 651 -9.94 -24.49 12.96
CA GLU A 651 -9.75 -24.64 11.52
C GLU A 651 -10.74 -23.81 10.67
N LYS A 652 -11.56 -22.96 11.32
CA LYS A 652 -12.48 -22.01 10.67
C LYS A 652 -13.59 -22.66 9.83
N VAL A 653 -13.99 -23.90 10.16
CA VAL A 653 -15.08 -24.61 9.45
C VAL A 653 -16.40 -23.89 9.72
N PRO A 654 -17.21 -23.54 8.70
CA PRO A 654 -18.48 -22.83 8.89
C PRO A 654 -19.52 -23.61 9.67
N TYR A 655 -19.73 -24.88 9.32
CA TYR A 655 -20.75 -25.72 9.89
C TYR A 655 -20.20 -27.03 10.44
N MET A 656 -20.68 -27.43 11.57
CA MET A 656 -20.41 -28.73 12.20
C MET A 656 -21.75 -29.47 12.39
N LEU A 657 -21.86 -30.70 11.89
CA LEU A 657 -23.03 -31.56 12.07
C LEU A 657 -22.69 -32.62 13.10
N VAL A 658 -23.23 -32.47 14.29
CA VAL A 658 -23.09 -33.49 15.36
C VAL A 658 -24.11 -34.56 15.13
N ILE A 659 -23.68 -35.83 15.09
CA ILE A 659 -24.53 -37.01 14.83
C ILE A 659 -24.39 -37.98 15.98
N GLY A 660 -25.49 -38.18 16.70
CA GLY A 660 -25.69 -39.24 17.70
C GLY A 660 -26.67 -40.30 17.21
N ALA A 661 -26.96 -41.27 18.06
CA ALA A 661 -27.88 -42.36 17.74
C ALA A 661 -29.29 -41.86 17.40
N LYS A 662 -29.77 -40.82 18.11
CA LYS A 662 -31.08 -40.22 17.89
C LYS A 662 -31.18 -39.54 16.53
N GLU A 663 -30.16 -38.75 16.16
CA GLU A 663 -30.12 -38.11 14.86
C GLU A 663 -30.10 -39.14 13.73
N ALA A 664 -29.33 -40.24 13.90
CA ALA A 664 -29.26 -41.30 12.91
C ALA A 664 -30.60 -42.06 12.76
N GLU A 665 -31.31 -42.32 13.85
CA GLU A 665 -32.63 -42.99 13.82
C GLU A 665 -33.71 -42.11 13.17
N GLU A 666 -33.66 -40.78 13.38
CA GLU A 666 -34.64 -39.83 12.89
C GLU A 666 -34.29 -39.22 11.50
N GLY A 667 -33.16 -39.57 10.90
CA GLY A 667 -32.71 -38.97 9.64
C GLY A 667 -32.39 -37.47 9.74
N LYS A 668 -31.90 -37.02 10.90
CA LYS A 668 -31.65 -35.62 11.26
C LYS A 668 -30.17 -35.36 11.53
N VAL A 669 -29.81 -34.09 11.67
CA VAL A 669 -28.48 -33.60 12.06
C VAL A 669 -28.60 -32.50 13.10
N SER A 670 -27.72 -32.48 14.11
CA SER A 670 -27.62 -31.37 15.05
C SER A 670 -26.64 -30.36 14.51
N VAL A 671 -27.11 -29.17 14.12
CA VAL A 671 -26.39 -28.16 13.43
C VAL A 671 -25.72 -27.21 14.40
N ARG A 672 -24.43 -27.00 14.22
CA ARG A 672 -23.66 -25.92 14.87
C ARG A 672 -22.96 -25.11 13.82
N SER A 673 -23.08 -23.79 13.88
CA SER A 673 -22.32 -22.89 13.00
C SER A 673 -21.33 -22.05 13.78
N ARG A 674 -20.33 -21.52 13.08
CA ARG A 674 -19.44 -20.50 13.64
C ARG A 674 -20.15 -19.15 13.80
N TYR A 675 -21.32 -18.96 13.16
CA TYR A 675 -22.08 -17.71 13.12
C TYR A 675 -22.93 -17.52 14.38
N GLN A 676 -23.73 -18.51 14.73
CA GLN A 676 -24.70 -18.44 15.83
C GLN A 676 -24.43 -19.47 16.94
N GLY A 677 -23.56 -20.42 16.72
CA GLY A 677 -23.27 -21.51 17.64
C GLY A 677 -24.20 -22.68 17.42
N ASP A 678 -24.97 -23.07 18.44
CA ASP A 678 -25.94 -24.17 18.36
C ASP A 678 -27.23 -23.69 17.67
N GLU A 679 -27.52 -24.23 16.49
CA GLU A 679 -28.72 -23.92 15.69
C GLU A 679 -29.82 -24.98 15.84
N GLY A 680 -29.60 -25.99 16.68
CA GLY A 680 -30.57 -27.07 16.98
C GLY A 680 -30.54 -28.21 15.97
N VAL A 681 -31.57 -29.05 16.04
CA VAL A 681 -31.71 -30.25 15.21
C VAL A 681 -32.58 -29.93 14.00
N LYS A 682 -32.09 -30.25 12.80
CA LYS A 682 -32.78 -30.06 11.51
C LYS A 682 -32.93 -31.41 10.78
N ALA A 683 -33.90 -31.53 9.91
CA ALA A 683 -33.93 -32.61 8.92
C ALA A 683 -32.72 -32.44 7.96
N LEU A 684 -32.17 -33.56 7.49
CA LEU A 684 -31.00 -33.50 6.59
C LEU A 684 -31.30 -32.70 5.31
N ASP A 685 -32.45 -32.92 4.68
CA ASP A 685 -32.86 -32.24 3.45
C ASP A 685 -33.04 -30.73 3.66
N GLU A 686 -33.58 -30.32 4.82
CA GLU A 686 -33.73 -28.92 5.19
C GLU A 686 -32.35 -28.25 5.31
N PHE A 687 -31.39 -28.86 6.00
CA PHE A 687 -30.02 -28.34 6.11
C PHE A 687 -29.33 -28.25 4.75
N ILE A 688 -29.51 -29.28 3.89
CA ILE A 688 -28.95 -29.27 2.53
C ILE A 688 -29.52 -28.11 1.72
N SER A 689 -30.85 -27.89 1.79
CA SER A 689 -31.50 -26.77 1.11
C SER A 689 -30.94 -25.43 1.58
N ASP A 690 -30.83 -25.22 2.89
CA ASP A 690 -30.33 -23.97 3.49
C ASP A 690 -28.91 -23.68 3.08
N ILE A 691 -27.98 -24.64 3.19
CA ILE A 691 -26.57 -24.43 2.87
C ILE A 691 -26.35 -24.27 1.36
N CYS A 692 -27.10 -25.01 0.53
CA CYS A 692 -27.00 -24.82 -0.93
C CYS A 692 -27.46 -23.44 -1.36
N GLU A 693 -28.52 -22.91 -0.74
CA GLU A 693 -29.00 -21.54 -1.01
C GLU A 693 -27.98 -20.49 -0.56
N GLU A 694 -27.37 -20.63 0.65
CA GLU A 694 -26.30 -19.76 1.13
C GLU A 694 -25.11 -19.77 0.16
N ILE A 695 -24.69 -20.95 -0.32
CA ILE A 695 -23.59 -21.07 -1.30
C ILE A 695 -23.97 -20.45 -2.64
N ARG A 696 -25.19 -20.67 -3.14
CA ARG A 696 -25.68 -20.16 -4.41
C ARG A 696 -25.76 -18.64 -4.43
N THR A 697 -26.29 -18.06 -3.36
CA THR A 697 -26.43 -16.60 -3.20
C THR A 697 -25.12 -15.91 -2.82
N LYS A 698 -24.09 -16.68 -2.45
CA LYS A 698 -22.80 -16.20 -1.94
C LYS A 698 -22.96 -15.29 -0.71
N GLU A 699 -23.91 -15.62 0.15
CA GLU A 699 -24.24 -14.85 1.34
C GLU A 699 -23.00 -14.67 2.25
N ILE A 700 -22.81 -13.43 2.75
CA ILE A 700 -21.79 -13.11 3.74
C ILE A 700 -22.46 -12.99 5.11
N ARG A 701 -22.48 -14.09 5.85
CA ARG A 701 -23.03 -14.12 7.20
C ARG A 701 -22.08 -13.48 8.21
N LYS A 702 -22.62 -12.65 9.12
CA LYS A 702 -21.86 -12.05 10.22
C LYS A 702 -21.76 -13.03 11.39
N ILE A 703 -20.57 -13.08 12.02
CA ILE A 703 -20.36 -13.84 13.25
C ILE A 703 -20.93 -13.04 14.42
N GLU A 704 -21.92 -13.58 15.13
CA GLU A 704 -22.47 -12.96 16.33
C GLU A 704 -21.43 -12.97 17.45
N LYS A 705 -20.99 -11.80 17.91
CA LYS A 705 -20.15 -11.68 19.11
C LYS A 705 -21.02 -12.05 20.31
N LYS A 706 -20.79 -13.21 20.93
CA LYS A 706 -21.34 -13.50 22.26
C LYS A 706 -20.77 -12.46 23.22
N ASP A 707 -21.64 -11.73 23.93
CA ASP A 707 -21.25 -10.79 24.97
C ASP A 707 -20.30 -11.48 25.96
N GLU A 708 -19.05 -11.02 26.04
CA GLU A 708 -18.01 -11.54 26.95
C GLU A 708 -18.35 -11.37 28.45
N LYS A 709 -19.51 -10.77 28.77
CA LYS A 709 -19.97 -10.55 30.16
C LYS A 709 -20.31 -11.83 30.93
N ASN A 710 -20.42 -12.99 30.26
CA ASN A 710 -20.76 -14.25 30.95
C ASN A 710 -19.57 -15.16 31.28
N ASN A 711 -18.37 -14.94 30.75
CA ASN A 711 -17.21 -15.80 31.04
C ASN A 711 -16.48 -15.46 32.34
N ASN A 712 -16.74 -14.29 32.96
CA ASN A 712 -16.10 -13.90 34.21
C ASN A 712 -16.78 -14.46 35.47
N LYS A 713 -17.89 -15.19 35.35
CA LYS A 713 -18.53 -15.85 36.50
C LYS A 713 -18.04 -17.28 36.75
N ASN A 714 -17.41 -17.94 35.76
CA ASN A 714 -16.95 -19.34 35.92
C ASN A 714 -15.44 -19.50 36.18
N SER A 715 -14.64 -18.41 36.21
CA SER A 715 -13.22 -18.48 36.56
C SER A 715 -12.93 -18.24 38.05
N LYS A 716 -13.96 -18.12 38.90
CA LYS A 716 -13.83 -18.00 40.36
C LYS A 716 -14.19 -19.28 41.17
N LEU A 717 -14.34 -20.41 40.45
CA LEU A 717 -14.53 -21.72 41.07
C LEU A 717 -13.61 -22.72 40.33
N ASN A 718 -12.30 -22.64 40.62
CA ASN A 718 -11.35 -23.76 40.76
C ASN A 718 -10.02 -23.19 41.22
#